data_0ea1b3fb94f10aa14a8504e821e34c18
#
_entry.id   0ea1b3fb94f10aa14a8504e821e34c18
#
_cell.length_a   1.000
_cell.length_b   1.000
_cell.length_c   1.000
_cell.angle_alpha   90.00
_cell.angle_beta   90.00
_cell.angle_gamma   90.00
#
_symmetry.space_group_name_H-M   'P 1'
#
loop_
_entity.id
_entity.type
_entity.pdbx_description
1 polymer ?
#
loop_
_entity_poly.entity_id
_entity_poly.type
_entity_poly.pdbx_seq_one_letter_code
_entity_poly.pdbx_strand_id
1 'polypeptide(L)'
;MGSFFKLHIHKLIPALFLSLSFLLLSGTTPRDSVFSADCEMIILWENTLSQEEAALRLSALCPDLVLTEHIDNFTLCKSTSPEQLNSQLAQLNASSEIQVAEPNSDTQLCATPDDAEFFTAQWAFHNTGNYIYYIQDIPIHRTAEADIDINLPEAYAQMALQQPDRPVTVAIIDTGVDISHPSLADRIWRNENEIPDNGIDDDGNGYIDDVYGWDFYHNDNTVCHYEQSALGRLNADPADNDNHGTHCAGIIASTQGVFGVAAGIDVRILPLKIHGGEKNSGSVADAVKAIKYAEAAGADICNMSWGTSVYSEALETVMRESHMLFIVAAGNSGSNNNSSPLYPASYMLDNMISVAYVTQSGVLASDSNYGIATVDIAAPGQDIYSTVVGGDFRYMSGTSMAAPVVSGICALLYAHGEAPYPQNIKEIVLQTLKPLNSLTGYVRYAGIPDAAQVVAALDSLANDTTAPTLRAETQYNETELLAVLKAEDLGGSGIRTLRYAAGALDVSYFAKGTIGQSVDNLSVAFHKAGTYTFYISDYAGNEKTLIYSVLDDNTPPALSATYKENPDGTFTVSIFAEDTASGIKRLRYADGAPPNGYFLAGGLNLPFGGDCSFIAEANSTYTLYASDYRGNTTVSVIEVKQSPAERLYLNTLERSLQTGEQFRLVPLLLPMTSTDYVSYEVSDETLLYAAPDGTLTALAPGTVTVTVRTSGGLAKDCTIHIEEKSLPLP
;
A
#
# COMPACT_ATOMS: atom_id res chain seq x y z
N MET A 1 47.80 57.15 -4.05
CA MET A 1 48.99 56.50 -4.63
C MET A 1 48.60 55.04 -4.74
N GLY A 2 48.15 54.56 -5.81
CA GLY A 2 48.77 54.21 -7.09
C GLY A 2 48.98 52.70 -6.96
N SER A 3 48.67 51.86 -7.78
CA SER A 3 48.26 51.75 -9.16
C SER A 3 48.49 50.33 -9.60
N PHE A 4 47.49 49.73 -10.27
CA PHE A 4 47.60 48.84 -11.43
C PHE A 4 48.48 47.57 -11.37
N PHE A 5 47.90 46.39 -11.68
CA PHE A 5 48.09 45.81 -13.02
C PHE A 5 47.03 44.70 -13.30
N LYS A 6 46.30 44.91 -14.37
CA LYS A 6 45.58 43.90 -15.15
C LYS A 6 46.57 43.12 -16.01
N LEU A 7 46.34 41.83 -16.24
CA LEU A 7 46.58 41.30 -17.58
C LEU A 7 45.65 40.13 -17.93
N HIS A 8 45.01 40.27 -19.03
CA HIS A 8 44.32 39.29 -19.87
C HIS A 8 45.29 38.27 -20.48
N ILE A 9 44.79 37.12 -20.87
CA ILE A 9 44.94 36.52 -22.20
C ILE A 9 44.00 35.31 -22.35
N HIS A 10 43.22 35.39 -23.24
CA HIS A 10 42.39 34.79 -24.29
C HIS A 10 42.92 33.50 -24.94
N LYS A 11 41.91 32.67 -25.32
CA LYS A 11 41.79 31.77 -26.51
C LYS A 11 42.44 30.40 -26.39
N LEU A 12 41.82 29.30 -26.77
CA LEU A 12 41.10 28.92 -27.99
C LEU A 12 40.36 27.55 -27.80
N ILE A 13 39.18 27.45 -28.36
CA ILE A 13 38.50 26.22 -28.73
C ILE A 13 39.09 25.70 -30.06
N PRO A 14 39.07 24.38 -30.33
CA PRO A 14 38.07 24.01 -31.35
C PRO A 14 37.31 22.70 -31.04
N ALA A 15 36.08 22.77 -31.52
CA ALA A 15 35.14 21.69 -31.69
C ALA A 15 35.63 20.62 -32.69
N LEU A 16 35.29 19.39 -32.47
CA LEU A 16 35.16 18.40 -33.53
C LEU A 16 33.85 17.60 -33.33
N PHE A 17 32.94 17.85 -34.26
CA PHE A 17 31.76 17.03 -34.51
C PHE A 17 32.20 15.71 -35.16
N LEU A 18 31.76 14.61 -34.65
CA LEU A 18 31.60 13.40 -35.45
C LEU A 18 30.25 12.74 -35.12
N SER A 19 29.38 12.81 -36.11
CA SER A 19 28.14 12.08 -36.20
C SER A 19 28.41 10.57 -36.31
N LEU A 20 27.75 9.75 -35.47
CA LEU A 20 27.54 8.35 -35.80
C LEU A 20 26.14 7.93 -35.37
N SER A 21 25.39 7.55 -36.36
CA SER A 21 24.07 6.97 -36.32
C SER A 21 24.09 5.69 -35.42
N PHE A 22 23.19 5.59 -34.47
CA PHE A 22 22.99 4.34 -33.74
C PHE A 22 21.60 3.77 -34.01
N LEU A 23 21.65 2.56 -34.51
CA LEU A 23 20.54 1.62 -34.62
C LEU A 23 19.87 1.40 -33.25
N LEU A 24 18.55 1.49 -33.25
CA LEU A 24 17.70 0.97 -32.20
C LEU A 24 17.87 -0.57 -32.11
N LEU A 25 18.42 -1.02 -31.01
CA LEU A 25 18.25 -2.38 -30.51
C LEU A 25 17.63 -2.27 -29.12
N SER A 26 16.36 -2.60 -29.04
CA SER A 26 15.63 -2.83 -27.81
C SER A 26 16.21 -4.05 -27.10
N GLY A 27 17.08 -3.83 -26.16
CA GLY A 27 17.53 -4.82 -25.19
C GLY A 27 17.25 -4.26 -23.80
N THR A 28 16.20 -4.75 -23.15
CA THR A 28 16.04 -4.61 -21.70
C THR A 28 17.17 -5.40 -21.07
N THR A 29 18.22 -4.72 -20.67
CA THR A 29 19.18 -5.28 -19.70
C THR A 29 18.45 -5.46 -18.38
N PRO A 30 18.56 -6.61 -17.69
CA PRO A 30 18.15 -6.72 -16.31
C PRO A 30 18.93 -5.67 -15.53
N ARG A 31 18.24 -4.89 -14.67
CA ARG A 31 18.90 -4.08 -13.66
C ARG A 31 19.81 -5.02 -12.86
N ASP A 32 21.10 -4.72 -12.84
CA ASP A 32 22.02 -5.37 -11.92
C ASP A 32 21.46 -5.11 -10.50
N SER A 33 20.89 -6.15 -9.89
CA SER A 33 20.55 -6.13 -8.48
C SER A 33 21.84 -5.94 -7.70
N VAL A 34 21.87 -4.90 -6.88
CA VAL A 34 22.95 -4.67 -5.91
C VAL A 34 22.78 -5.74 -4.84
N PHE A 35 23.37 -6.91 -5.04
CA PHE A 35 23.44 -7.96 -4.04
C PHE A 35 24.50 -7.59 -3.02
N SER A 36 24.27 -7.90 -1.74
CA SER A 36 25.32 -7.82 -0.73
C SER A 36 26.52 -8.65 -1.19
N ALA A 37 27.72 -8.18 -0.92
CA ALA A 37 28.97 -8.81 -1.38
C ALA A 37 29.14 -10.26 -0.87
N ASP A 38 28.30 -10.72 0.04
CA ASP A 38 28.44 -11.96 0.79
C ASP A 38 27.55 -13.12 0.36
N CYS A 39 26.74 -12.99 -0.69
CA CYS A 39 25.84 -14.04 -1.19
C CYS A 39 24.87 -14.61 -0.13
N GLU A 40 24.34 -13.74 0.70
CA GLU A 40 23.38 -14.09 1.74
C GLU A 40 21.95 -14.14 1.20
N MET A 41 21.13 -15.00 1.80
CA MET A 41 19.70 -15.14 1.51
C MET A 41 18.90 -15.13 2.79
N ILE A 42 17.72 -14.51 2.70
CA ILE A 42 16.68 -14.53 3.71
C ILE A 42 15.69 -15.64 3.34
N ILE A 43 15.29 -16.46 4.31
CA ILE A 43 14.25 -17.47 4.15
C ILE A 43 13.22 -17.28 5.26
N LEU A 44 11.97 -17.14 4.88
CA LEU A 44 10.83 -17.26 5.79
C LEU A 44 10.18 -18.62 5.57
N TRP A 45 10.04 -19.40 6.63
CA TRP A 45 9.37 -20.72 6.62
C TRP A 45 7.87 -20.53 6.86
N GLU A 46 7.07 -21.46 6.33
CA GLU A 46 5.63 -21.52 6.61
C GLU A 46 5.29 -21.75 8.07
N ASN A 47 6.20 -22.31 8.86
CA ASN A 47 6.01 -22.61 10.28
C ASN A 47 7.26 -22.23 11.07
N THR A 48 7.06 -21.89 12.33
CA THR A 48 8.15 -21.74 13.32
C THR A 48 8.90 -23.07 13.45
N LEU A 49 10.22 -23.01 13.38
CA LEU A 49 11.13 -24.16 13.47
C LEU A 49 12.14 -23.92 14.58
N SER A 50 12.69 -24.99 15.14
CA SER A 50 13.94 -24.89 15.90
C SER A 50 15.13 -24.73 14.94
N GLN A 51 16.23 -24.18 15.44
CA GLN A 51 17.46 -24.01 14.63
C GLN A 51 17.96 -25.34 14.06
N GLU A 52 17.84 -26.44 14.79
CA GLU A 52 18.25 -27.76 14.32
C GLU A 52 17.34 -28.28 13.20
N GLU A 53 16.02 -28.02 13.28
CA GLU A 53 15.07 -28.39 12.24
C GLU A 53 15.26 -27.55 10.99
N ALA A 54 15.47 -26.24 11.13
CA ALA A 54 15.75 -25.34 10.01
C ALA A 54 17.04 -25.76 9.28
N ALA A 55 18.12 -26.06 10.03
CA ALA A 55 19.38 -26.54 9.44
C ALA A 55 19.20 -27.86 8.70
N LEU A 56 18.44 -28.81 9.28
CA LEU A 56 18.17 -30.09 8.65
C LEU A 56 17.36 -29.94 7.36
N ARG A 57 16.30 -29.14 7.38
CA ARG A 57 15.44 -28.89 6.22
C ARG A 57 16.16 -28.13 5.13
N LEU A 58 16.92 -27.09 5.50
CA LEU A 58 17.75 -26.33 4.57
C LEU A 58 18.77 -27.24 3.87
N SER A 59 19.48 -28.08 4.61
CA SER A 59 20.43 -29.05 4.04
C SER A 59 19.76 -30.08 3.13
N ALA A 60 18.51 -30.45 3.39
CA ALA A 60 17.76 -31.36 2.53
C ALA A 60 17.27 -30.66 1.24
N LEU A 61 16.90 -29.39 1.30
CA LEU A 61 16.45 -28.59 0.16
C LEU A 61 17.61 -28.11 -0.70
N CYS A 62 18.63 -27.53 -0.07
CA CYS A 62 19.81 -26.95 -0.73
C CYS A 62 21.09 -27.27 0.06
N PRO A 63 21.78 -28.38 -0.22
CA PRO A 63 22.93 -28.83 0.57
C PRO A 63 24.14 -27.86 0.59
N ASP A 64 24.21 -26.98 -0.41
CA ASP A 64 25.31 -26.02 -0.57
C ASP A 64 25.03 -24.68 0.16
N LEU A 65 23.94 -24.57 0.90
CA LEU A 65 23.64 -23.43 1.73
C LEU A 65 24.08 -23.68 3.17
N VAL A 66 24.69 -22.68 3.75
CA VAL A 66 25.12 -22.69 5.15
C VAL A 66 24.18 -21.78 5.94
N LEU A 67 23.47 -22.34 6.89
CA LEU A 67 22.68 -21.58 7.85
C LEU A 67 23.61 -20.71 8.70
N THR A 68 23.39 -19.41 8.74
CA THR A 68 24.17 -18.48 9.54
C THR A 68 23.41 -18.06 10.80
N GLU A 69 22.10 -17.90 10.68
CA GLU A 69 21.25 -17.47 11.79
C GLU A 69 19.82 -18.01 11.62
N HIS A 70 19.11 -18.24 12.74
CA HIS A 70 17.72 -18.68 12.71
C HIS A 70 16.96 -18.17 13.94
N ILE A 71 15.81 -17.54 13.71
CA ILE A 71 14.88 -17.04 14.74
C ILE A 71 13.46 -17.36 14.27
N ASP A 72 12.72 -18.14 15.06
CA ASP A 72 11.33 -18.55 14.77
C ASP A 72 11.14 -19.21 13.40
N ASN A 73 10.53 -18.46 12.46
CA ASN A 73 10.36 -18.87 11.07
C ASN A 73 11.32 -18.14 10.12
N PHE A 74 12.26 -17.33 10.62
CA PHE A 74 13.27 -16.61 9.85
C PHE A 74 14.60 -17.36 9.86
N THR A 75 15.21 -17.50 8.70
CA THR A 75 16.58 -18.05 8.55
C THR A 75 17.39 -17.15 7.65
N LEU A 76 18.59 -16.77 8.13
CA LEU A 76 19.64 -16.23 7.29
C LEU A 76 20.58 -17.35 6.90
N CYS A 77 20.88 -17.45 5.62
CA CYS A 77 21.81 -18.46 5.11
C CYS A 77 22.74 -17.87 4.05
N LYS A 78 23.90 -18.48 3.86
CA LYS A 78 24.92 -18.03 2.93
C LYS A 78 25.16 -19.08 1.84
N SER A 79 25.15 -18.63 0.59
CA SER A 79 25.54 -19.49 -0.54
C SER A 79 27.05 -19.62 -0.62
N THR A 80 27.54 -20.83 -0.86
CA THR A 80 28.96 -21.08 -1.11
C THR A 80 29.42 -20.66 -2.50
N SER A 81 28.47 -20.30 -3.38
CA SER A 81 28.76 -19.87 -4.76
C SER A 81 27.78 -18.80 -5.24
N PRO A 82 28.25 -17.57 -5.57
CA PRO A 82 27.41 -16.51 -6.13
C PRO A 82 26.68 -16.93 -7.42
N GLU A 83 27.30 -17.76 -8.22
CA GLU A 83 26.77 -18.21 -9.52
C GLU A 83 25.55 -19.12 -9.35
N GLN A 84 25.38 -19.74 -8.19
CA GLN A 84 24.28 -20.65 -7.89
C GLN A 84 23.10 -19.97 -7.18
N LEU A 85 23.25 -18.72 -6.72
CA LEU A 85 22.26 -18.00 -5.92
C LEU A 85 20.87 -18.05 -6.54
N ASN A 86 20.71 -17.67 -7.80
CA ASN A 86 19.42 -17.65 -8.48
C ASN A 86 18.79 -19.04 -8.62
N SER A 87 19.60 -20.08 -8.81
CA SER A 87 19.09 -21.46 -8.90
C SER A 87 18.67 -22.00 -7.54
N GLN A 88 19.37 -21.64 -6.49
CA GLN A 88 19.06 -21.98 -5.09
C GLN A 88 17.78 -21.28 -4.64
N LEU A 89 17.63 -19.97 -4.93
CA LEU A 89 16.39 -19.23 -4.66
C LEU A 89 15.18 -19.85 -5.39
N ALA A 90 15.32 -20.20 -6.66
CA ALA A 90 14.27 -20.87 -7.41
C ALA A 90 13.89 -22.23 -6.81
N GLN A 91 14.86 -22.99 -6.31
CA GLN A 91 14.63 -24.27 -5.65
C GLN A 91 13.94 -24.12 -4.30
N LEU A 92 14.35 -23.15 -3.49
CA LEU A 92 13.73 -22.83 -2.20
C LEU A 92 12.28 -22.38 -2.38
N ASN A 93 12.03 -21.40 -3.26
CA ASN A 93 10.67 -20.89 -3.53
C ASN A 93 9.74 -21.89 -4.23
N ALA A 94 10.26 -23.03 -4.71
CA ALA A 94 9.44 -24.14 -5.20
C ALA A 94 8.98 -25.09 -4.08
N SER A 95 9.49 -24.96 -2.87
CA SER A 95 9.12 -25.78 -1.72
C SER A 95 7.87 -25.24 -1.06
N SER A 96 6.93 -26.12 -0.72
CA SER A 96 5.73 -25.78 0.05
C SER A 96 6.00 -25.51 1.54
N GLU A 97 7.23 -25.67 2.00
CA GLU A 97 7.65 -25.42 3.37
C GLU A 97 8.22 -24.01 3.57
N ILE A 98 8.42 -23.28 2.46
CA ILE A 98 9.02 -21.95 2.45
C ILE A 98 7.98 -20.95 1.94
N GLN A 99 7.74 -19.92 2.74
CA GLN A 99 6.88 -18.79 2.41
C GLN A 99 7.59 -17.85 1.44
N VAL A 100 8.85 -17.50 1.73
CA VAL A 100 9.70 -16.62 0.93
C VAL A 100 11.15 -17.02 1.02
N ALA A 101 11.87 -16.99 -0.10
CA ALA A 101 13.33 -17.00 -0.14
C ALA A 101 13.83 -15.91 -1.10
N GLU A 102 14.66 -15.00 -0.63
CA GLU A 102 15.17 -13.86 -1.39
C GLU A 102 16.62 -13.51 -1.02
N PRO A 103 17.35 -12.74 -1.85
CA PRO A 103 18.68 -12.24 -1.49
C PRO A 103 18.59 -11.23 -0.34
N ASN A 104 19.55 -11.28 0.59
CA ASN A 104 19.75 -10.19 1.54
C ASN A 104 20.29 -8.94 0.82
N SER A 105 19.72 -7.76 1.10
CA SER A 105 20.10 -6.50 0.45
C SER A 105 20.49 -5.42 1.48
N ASP A 106 21.33 -4.49 1.05
CA ASP A 106 21.74 -3.38 1.89
C ASP A 106 20.63 -2.35 2.08
N THR A 107 20.63 -1.69 3.24
CA THR A 107 19.77 -0.55 3.58
C THR A 107 20.59 0.74 3.65
N GLN A 108 19.93 1.89 3.46
CA GLN A 108 20.57 3.21 3.52
C GLN A 108 19.72 4.17 4.35
N LEU A 109 20.39 5.07 5.09
CA LEU A 109 19.72 6.15 5.82
C LEU A 109 19.04 7.14 4.86
N CYS A 110 17.87 7.62 5.27
CA CYS A 110 17.09 8.61 4.53
C CYS A 110 17.38 10.07 4.95
N ALA A 111 18.42 10.34 5.75
CA ALA A 111 18.86 11.68 6.10
C ALA A 111 20.39 11.77 6.19
N THR A 112 20.92 12.93 5.84
CA THR A 112 22.29 13.33 6.15
C THR A 112 22.26 14.30 7.33
N PRO A 113 23.06 14.08 8.39
CA PRO A 113 23.19 15.05 9.48
C PRO A 113 23.68 16.40 8.94
N ASP A 114 23.06 17.48 9.37
CA ASP A 114 23.57 18.82 9.12
C ASP A 114 24.64 19.16 10.17
N ASP A 115 25.89 19.28 9.79
CA ASP A 115 27.04 19.51 10.70
C ASP A 115 27.05 20.90 11.36
N ALA A 116 26.08 21.75 11.10
CA ALA A 116 26.00 23.09 11.68
C ALA A 116 25.22 23.09 13.00
N GLU A 117 25.80 23.69 14.04
CA GLU A 117 25.13 23.96 15.33
C GLU A 117 24.16 25.14 15.20
N PHE A 118 22.86 24.90 15.38
CA PHE A 118 21.83 25.91 15.28
C PHE A 118 20.92 25.96 16.51
N PHE A 119 20.54 27.17 16.92
CA PHE A 119 19.60 27.40 18.01
C PHE A 119 18.31 28.03 17.52
N THR A 120 17.18 27.34 17.66
CA THR A 120 15.84 27.94 17.55
C THR A 120 14.82 27.18 18.36
N ALA A 121 13.62 27.79 18.53
CA ALA A 121 12.43 27.10 19.00
C ALA A 121 12.09 25.93 18.06
N GLN A 122 11.50 24.88 18.59
CA GLN A 122 11.05 23.70 17.85
C GLN A 122 9.83 24.06 17.01
N TRP A 123 10.06 24.74 15.88
CA TRP A 123 9.00 25.25 14.98
C TRP A 123 8.01 24.18 14.53
N ALA A 124 8.47 22.93 14.43
CA ALA A 124 7.64 21.79 14.05
C ALA A 124 6.47 21.58 15.02
N PHE A 125 6.61 22.01 16.27
CA PHE A 125 5.64 21.79 17.33
C PHE A 125 4.75 23.02 17.56
N HIS A 126 5.29 24.22 17.35
CA HIS A 126 4.57 25.49 17.45
C HIS A 126 5.24 26.57 16.61
N ASN A 127 4.61 26.97 15.52
CA ASN A 127 5.14 27.93 14.55
C ASN A 127 4.35 29.24 14.53
N THR A 128 4.90 30.27 15.12
CA THR A 128 4.27 31.61 15.17
C THR A 128 4.53 32.47 13.93
N GLY A 129 5.18 31.93 12.89
CA GLY A 129 5.57 32.65 11.67
C GLY A 129 6.91 33.37 11.76
N ASN A 130 7.55 33.37 12.93
CA ASN A 130 8.89 33.91 13.13
C ASN A 130 9.72 32.94 13.95
N TYR A 131 10.86 32.56 13.44
CA TYR A 131 11.80 31.74 14.19
C TYR A 131 13.24 32.26 14.07
N ILE A 132 14.02 32.00 15.10
CA ILE A 132 15.45 32.37 15.15
C ILE A 132 16.24 31.10 14.91
N TYR A 133 17.15 31.20 13.96
CA TYR A 133 18.03 30.15 13.51
C TYR A 133 19.46 30.57 13.78
N TYR A 134 20.23 29.80 14.54
CA TYR A 134 21.60 30.16 14.92
C TYR A 134 22.61 29.40 14.08
N ILE A 135 23.56 30.15 13.48
CA ILE A 135 24.79 29.60 12.86
C ILE A 135 25.94 30.06 13.72
N GLN A 136 26.66 29.12 14.37
CA GLN A 136 27.80 29.44 15.23
C GLN A 136 27.49 30.61 16.17
N ASP A 137 26.44 30.49 16.96
CA ASP A 137 25.93 31.50 17.90
C ASP A 137 25.46 32.83 17.28
N ILE A 138 25.43 32.96 15.96
CA ILE A 138 24.88 34.13 15.26
C ILE A 138 23.40 33.89 14.98
N PRO A 139 22.48 34.69 15.58
CA PRO A 139 21.05 34.54 15.32
C PRO A 139 20.69 35.05 13.92
N ILE A 140 20.04 34.22 13.14
CA ILE A 140 19.48 34.55 11.83
C ILE A 140 17.97 34.54 11.97
N HIS A 141 17.33 35.67 11.77
CA HIS A 141 15.87 35.74 11.73
C HIS A 141 15.37 35.19 10.38
N ARG A 142 14.54 34.18 10.43
CA ARG A 142 13.83 33.64 9.28
C ARG A 142 12.32 33.81 9.48
N THR A 143 11.63 34.07 8.39
CA THR A 143 10.16 34.06 8.35
C THR A 143 9.69 32.69 7.90
N ALA A 144 8.72 32.17 8.59
CA ALA A 144 7.97 30.97 8.23
C ALA A 144 6.51 31.37 7.94
N GLU A 145 5.73 30.47 7.41
CA GLU A 145 4.30 30.64 7.39
C GLU A 145 3.73 30.18 8.73
N ALA A 146 3.07 31.08 9.45
CA ALA A 146 2.51 30.78 10.76
C ALA A 146 1.53 29.60 10.67
N ASP A 147 1.44 28.82 11.75
CA ASP A 147 0.54 27.66 11.84
C ASP A 147 0.91 26.48 10.92
N ILE A 148 2.12 26.47 10.37
CA ILE A 148 2.68 25.27 9.73
C ILE A 148 3.45 24.47 10.79
N ASP A 149 2.71 23.75 11.62
CA ASP A 149 3.18 22.92 12.72
C ASP A 149 2.17 21.83 13.06
N ILE A 150 2.45 21.00 14.06
CA ILE A 150 1.58 19.90 14.50
C ILE A 150 0.63 20.28 15.65
N ASN A 151 0.50 21.54 16.04
CA ASN A 151 -0.35 22.02 17.16
C ASN A 151 -0.10 21.26 18.48
N LEU A 152 1.16 21.00 18.82
CA LEU A 152 1.52 20.19 19.99
C LEU A 152 1.16 20.84 21.32
N PRO A 153 1.37 22.17 21.55
CA PRO A 153 0.94 22.83 22.78
C PRO A 153 -0.57 22.75 23.02
N GLU A 154 -1.37 22.85 21.96
CA GLU A 154 -2.82 22.71 21.99
C GLU A 154 -3.23 21.29 22.36
N ALA A 155 -2.53 20.29 21.83
CA ALA A 155 -2.72 18.88 22.19
C ALA A 155 -2.45 18.65 23.69
N TYR A 156 -1.33 19.15 24.20
CA TYR A 156 -0.99 19.01 25.62
C TYR A 156 -1.98 19.75 26.55
N ALA A 157 -2.50 20.91 26.15
CA ALA A 157 -3.53 21.60 26.90
C ALA A 157 -4.82 20.76 27.04
N GLN A 158 -5.18 20.01 25.99
CA GLN A 158 -6.31 19.09 26.02
C GLN A 158 -6.00 17.84 26.85
N MET A 159 -4.82 17.25 26.67
CA MET A 159 -4.39 16.04 27.41
C MET A 159 -4.26 16.25 28.91
N ALA A 160 -4.04 17.48 29.38
CA ALA A 160 -4.03 17.78 30.82
C ALA A 160 -5.34 17.40 31.54
N LEU A 161 -6.40 17.16 30.78
CA LEU A 161 -7.70 16.71 31.27
C LEU A 161 -7.87 15.18 31.23
N GLN A 162 -6.95 14.46 30.57
CA GLN A 162 -7.00 13.00 30.38
C GLN A 162 -5.71 12.37 30.87
N GLN A 163 -5.81 11.32 31.67
CA GLN A 163 -4.63 10.57 32.11
C GLN A 163 -4.35 9.45 31.11
N PRO A 164 -3.10 9.25 30.64
CA PRO A 164 -2.74 8.12 29.81
C PRO A 164 -2.90 6.81 30.59
N ASP A 165 -3.39 5.77 29.90
CA ASP A 165 -3.78 4.51 30.55
C ASP A 165 -2.65 3.48 30.61
N ARG A 166 -1.65 3.58 29.73
CA ARG A 166 -0.56 2.62 29.64
C ARG A 166 0.74 3.21 29.07
N PRO A 167 1.90 2.57 29.31
CA PRO A 167 3.13 2.89 28.60
C PRO A 167 3.02 2.51 27.12
N VAL A 168 3.75 3.24 26.26
CA VAL A 168 3.85 2.98 24.80
C VAL A 168 5.31 2.75 24.45
N THR A 169 5.59 1.63 23.79
CA THR A 169 6.94 1.30 23.34
C THR A 169 7.10 1.63 21.85
N VAL A 170 8.09 2.47 21.53
CA VAL A 170 8.47 2.82 20.17
C VAL A 170 9.84 2.24 19.86
N ALA A 171 9.90 1.27 18.96
CA ALA A 171 11.16 0.74 18.45
C ALA A 171 11.78 1.71 17.45
N ILE A 172 13.06 2.04 17.65
CA ILE A 172 13.87 2.83 16.73
C ILE A 172 14.81 1.86 16.02
N ILE A 173 14.43 1.45 14.82
CA ILE A 173 15.27 0.60 13.96
C ILE A 173 16.13 1.53 13.11
N ASP A 174 17.37 1.77 13.54
CA ASP A 174 18.19 2.86 13.00
C ASP A 174 19.71 2.59 13.26
N THR A 175 20.53 3.65 13.40
CA THR A 175 21.96 3.59 13.68
C THR A 175 22.30 3.22 15.12
N GLY A 176 21.33 3.28 16.03
CA GLY A 176 21.53 3.17 17.48
C GLY A 176 21.02 4.42 18.22
N VAL A 177 20.96 4.37 19.55
CA VAL A 177 20.47 5.46 20.40
C VAL A 177 21.35 5.64 21.61
N ASP A 178 21.76 6.88 21.92
CA ASP A 178 22.46 7.21 23.16
C ASP A 178 21.55 7.07 24.38
N ILE A 179 21.56 5.88 24.98
CA ILE A 179 20.77 5.53 26.17
C ILE A 179 21.18 6.32 27.42
N SER A 180 22.36 6.96 27.41
CA SER A 180 22.88 7.77 28.49
C SER A 180 22.56 9.26 28.35
N HIS A 181 21.96 9.67 27.21
CA HIS A 181 21.62 11.06 26.95
C HIS A 181 20.68 11.60 28.03
N PRO A 182 21.00 12.74 28.71
CA PRO A 182 20.21 13.24 29.84
C PRO A 182 18.72 13.43 29.55
N SER A 183 18.39 13.73 28.28
CA SER A 183 17.01 13.93 27.85
C SER A 183 16.27 12.64 27.48
N LEU A 184 16.94 11.51 27.40
CA LEU A 184 16.39 10.24 26.95
C LEU A 184 16.50 9.13 27.99
N ALA A 185 17.47 9.21 28.93
CA ALA A 185 17.79 8.10 29.83
C ALA A 185 16.59 7.55 30.63
N ASP A 186 15.67 8.39 31.05
CA ASP A 186 14.44 8.00 31.74
C ASP A 186 13.35 7.44 30.80
N ARG A 187 13.61 7.47 29.48
CA ARG A 187 12.67 7.07 28.44
C ARG A 187 13.10 5.82 27.68
N ILE A 188 14.25 5.24 28.03
CA ILE A 188 14.73 4.02 27.38
C ILE A 188 13.93 2.82 27.88
N TRP A 189 13.51 1.99 26.92
CA TRP A 189 12.93 0.68 27.20
C TRP A 189 13.95 -0.21 27.93
N ARG A 190 13.44 -1.10 28.78
CA ARG A 190 14.29 -2.02 29.49
C ARG A 190 13.71 -3.42 29.46
N ASN A 191 14.54 -4.40 29.17
CA ASN A 191 14.23 -5.80 29.39
C ASN A 191 14.36 -6.12 30.89
N GLU A 192 13.24 -6.22 31.57
CA GLU A 192 13.24 -6.49 33.03
C GLU A 192 13.58 -7.96 33.36
N ASN A 193 13.67 -8.84 32.35
CA ASN A 193 14.00 -10.24 32.52
C ASN A 193 15.52 -10.51 32.40
N GLU A 194 16.29 -9.51 31.95
CA GLU A 194 17.74 -9.58 31.82
C GLU A 194 18.47 -9.02 33.06
N ILE A 195 19.53 -9.71 33.49
CA ILE A 195 20.45 -9.26 34.53
C ILE A 195 21.68 -8.65 33.87
N PRO A 196 21.89 -7.32 33.95
CA PRO A 196 22.96 -6.64 33.23
C PRO A 196 24.34 -7.23 33.46
N ASP A 197 25.15 -7.30 32.42
CA ASP A 197 26.58 -7.59 32.42
C ASP A 197 26.92 -8.99 33.03
N ASN A 198 26.03 -9.96 33.01
CA ASN A 198 26.30 -11.29 33.52
C ASN A 198 26.78 -12.29 32.46
N GLY A 199 26.68 -11.95 31.17
CA GLY A 199 27.08 -12.75 30.01
C GLY A 199 26.18 -13.96 29.76
N ILE A 200 24.92 -13.90 30.23
CA ILE A 200 23.92 -14.96 30.12
C ILE A 200 22.67 -14.33 29.48
N ASP A 201 22.05 -15.04 28.57
CA ASP A 201 20.70 -14.79 28.07
C ASP A 201 19.74 -15.35 29.15
N ASP A 202 19.26 -14.47 30.06
CA ASP A 202 18.49 -14.88 31.22
C ASP A 202 17.03 -15.22 30.89
N ASP A 203 16.46 -14.63 29.84
CA ASP A 203 15.09 -14.87 29.40
C ASP A 203 14.98 -15.90 28.26
N GLY A 204 16.11 -16.28 27.65
CA GLY A 204 16.18 -17.31 26.63
C GLY A 204 15.68 -16.85 25.25
N ASN A 205 15.72 -15.54 24.99
CA ASN A 205 15.26 -14.95 23.74
C ASN A 205 16.32 -15.00 22.60
N GLY A 206 17.55 -15.43 22.91
CA GLY A 206 18.67 -15.55 21.97
C GLY A 206 19.62 -14.36 21.97
N TYR A 207 19.40 -13.35 22.83
CA TYR A 207 20.19 -12.11 22.91
C TYR A 207 20.76 -11.94 24.32
N ILE A 208 22.09 -12.02 24.46
CA ILE A 208 22.79 -11.98 25.75
C ILE A 208 22.87 -10.55 26.28
N ASP A 209 22.44 -10.31 27.53
CA ASP A 209 22.48 -9.00 28.19
C ASP A 209 21.77 -7.87 27.38
N ASP A 210 20.68 -8.16 26.68
CA ASP A 210 19.92 -7.21 25.84
C ASP A 210 19.05 -6.24 26.64
N VAL A 211 19.57 -5.76 27.75
CA VAL A 211 18.87 -4.93 28.75
C VAL A 211 18.19 -3.70 28.17
N TYR A 212 18.77 -3.10 27.12
CA TYR A 212 18.28 -1.85 26.50
C TYR A 212 18.02 -1.97 25.01
N GLY A 213 17.88 -3.18 24.47
CA GLY A 213 17.76 -3.46 23.06
C GLY A 213 19.00 -4.15 22.49
N TRP A 214 19.17 -4.15 21.16
CA TRP A 214 20.18 -4.96 20.50
C TRP A 214 20.81 -4.26 19.31
N ASP A 215 22.11 -4.49 19.12
CA ASP A 215 22.84 -4.12 17.91
C ASP A 215 22.92 -5.34 16.96
N PHE A 216 22.07 -5.35 15.94
CA PHE A 216 22.04 -6.39 14.91
C PHE A 216 23.20 -6.25 13.92
N TYR A 217 23.78 -5.04 13.80
CA TYR A 217 24.89 -4.79 12.88
C TYR A 217 26.18 -5.46 13.40
N HIS A 218 26.50 -5.31 14.71
CA HIS A 218 27.65 -5.96 15.34
C HIS A 218 27.30 -7.28 16.04
N ASN A 219 26.01 -7.58 16.17
CA ASN A 219 25.48 -8.74 16.89
C ASN A 219 25.91 -8.76 18.36
N ASP A 220 25.66 -7.67 19.08
CA ASP A 220 25.90 -7.51 20.52
C ASP A 220 24.90 -6.53 21.16
N ASN A 221 25.02 -6.30 22.46
CA ASN A 221 24.14 -5.42 23.22
C ASN A 221 24.56 -3.95 23.25
N THR A 222 25.50 -3.52 22.39
CA THR A 222 26.04 -2.15 22.37
C THR A 222 25.20 -1.27 21.43
N VAL A 223 24.10 -0.75 21.92
CA VAL A 223 23.15 0.04 21.11
C VAL A 223 23.58 1.49 20.83
N CYS A 224 24.78 1.89 21.27
CA CYS A 224 25.39 3.18 20.93
C CYS A 224 26.90 3.15 21.08
N HIS A 225 27.64 3.71 20.12
CA HIS A 225 29.08 3.77 20.08
C HIS A 225 29.59 5.20 20.36
N TYR A 226 30.61 5.30 21.20
CA TYR A 226 31.14 6.58 21.66
C TYR A 226 32.64 6.70 21.38
N GLU A 227 33.07 7.90 20.94
CA GLU A 227 34.46 8.33 20.98
C GLU A 227 34.64 9.31 22.13
N GLN A 228 35.68 9.10 22.97
CA GLN A 228 36.00 10.06 24.01
C GLN A 228 36.99 11.12 23.48
N SER A 229 36.53 12.38 23.47
CA SER A 229 37.40 13.50 23.11
C SER A 229 38.54 13.69 24.09
N ALA A 230 39.59 14.40 23.69
CA ALA A 230 40.73 14.75 24.55
C ALA A 230 40.34 15.57 25.82
N LEU A 231 39.13 16.15 25.82
CA LEU A 231 38.55 16.88 26.96
C LEU A 231 37.61 16.01 27.81
N GLY A 232 37.56 14.70 27.55
CA GLY A 232 36.70 13.76 28.27
C GLY A 232 35.22 13.80 27.91
N ARG A 233 34.83 14.53 26.87
CA ARG A 233 33.46 14.51 26.35
C ARG A 233 33.20 13.26 25.51
N LEU A 234 32.03 12.66 25.67
CA LEU A 234 31.56 11.62 24.77
C LEU A 234 31.01 12.28 23.51
N ASN A 235 31.37 11.76 22.35
CA ASN A 235 30.80 12.12 21.05
C ASN A 235 30.47 10.83 20.33
N ALA A 236 29.70 10.92 19.26
CA ALA A 236 29.51 9.77 18.37
C ALA A 236 30.86 9.31 17.79
N ASP A 237 31.06 8.01 17.70
CA ASP A 237 32.22 7.44 17.03
C ASP A 237 32.16 7.80 15.53
N PRO A 238 33.19 8.46 14.96
CA PRO A 238 33.19 8.76 13.52
C PRO A 238 33.21 7.52 12.64
N ALA A 239 33.69 6.38 13.18
CA ALA A 239 33.67 5.10 12.47
C ALA A 239 32.34 4.35 12.60
N ASP A 240 31.47 4.78 13.50
CA ASP A 240 30.14 4.20 13.73
C ASP A 240 29.20 5.24 14.39
N ASN A 241 28.57 6.06 13.58
CA ASN A 241 27.93 7.29 14.02
C ASN A 241 26.44 7.09 14.34
N ASP A 242 26.09 7.07 15.63
CA ASP A 242 24.74 6.84 16.15
C ASP A 242 23.91 8.13 16.36
N ASN A 243 24.36 9.26 15.84
CA ASN A 243 23.64 10.52 15.96
C ASN A 243 22.23 10.46 15.33
N HIS A 244 22.06 9.72 14.23
CA HIS A 244 20.80 9.71 13.49
C HIS A 244 19.65 9.05 14.28
N GLY A 245 19.84 7.85 14.79
CA GLY A 245 18.83 7.17 15.62
C GLY A 245 18.61 7.89 16.96
N THR A 246 19.67 8.46 17.57
CA THR A 246 19.56 9.30 18.76
C THR A 246 18.69 10.54 18.48
N HIS A 247 18.83 11.15 17.29
CA HIS A 247 18.04 12.30 16.88
C HIS A 247 16.55 11.93 16.70
N CYS A 248 16.26 10.80 16.06
CA CYS A 248 14.91 10.28 15.90
C CYS A 248 14.26 9.99 17.27
N ALA A 249 14.99 9.37 18.19
CA ALA A 249 14.51 9.10 19.54
C ALA A 249 14.15 10.39 20.30
N GLY A 250 14.95 11.44 20.18
CA GLY A 250 14.68 12.73 20.82
C GLY A 250 13.44 13.45 20.30
N ILE A 251 13.16 13.37 18.99
CA ILE A 251 11.92 13.91 18.40
C ILE A 251 10.68 13.26 19.02
N ILE A 252 10.78 11.99 19.37
CA ILE A 252 9.65 11.25 19.97
C ILE A 252 9.55 11.50 21.47
N ALA A 253 10.66 11.36 22.24
CA ALA A 253 10.58 11.10 23.67
C ALA A 253 11.36 12.06 24.57
N SER A 254 12.15 13.00 24.05
CA SER A 254 13.01 13.89 24.84
C SER A 254 12.22 14.70 25.86
N THR A 255 12.78 14.84 27.08
CA THR A 255 12.11 15.54 28.21
C THR A 255 12.88 16.77 28.73
N GLN A 256 14.11 16.98 28.29
CA GLN A 256 14.98 18.07 28.75
C GLN A 256 15.73 18.70 27.58
N GLY A 257 15.94 20.01 27.59
CA GLY A 257 16.60 20.76 26.53
C GLY A 257 15.74 20.95 25.27
N VAL A 258 15.20 19.87 24.74
CA VAL A 258 14.13 19.83 23.74
C VAL A 258 13.00 18.95 24.23
N PHE A 259 11.80 19.14 23.70
CA PHE A 259 10.64 18.28 23.99
C PHE A 259 10.40 17.32 22.83
N GLY A 260 10.15 16.06 23.14
CA GLY A 260 9.64 15.10 22.19
C GLY A 260 8.12 15.23 22.02
N VAL A 261 7.61 14.79 20.88
CA VAL A 261 6.17 14.83 20.59
C VAL A 261 5.36 14.05 21.63
N ALA A 262 5.91 12.95 22.15
CA ALA A 262 5.27 12.08 23.15
C ALA A 262 5.83 12.29 24.57
N ALA A 263 6.50 13.42 24.86
CA ALA A 263 7.12 13.66 26.18
C ALA A 263 6.13 13.67 27.34
N GLY A 264 4.87 14.02 27.10
CA GLY A 264 3.80 14.12 28.10
C GLY A 264 3.17 12.79 28.53
N ILE A 265 3.55 11.69 27.90
CA ILE A 265 3.08 10.33 28.23
C ILE A 265 4.24 9.42 28.66
N ASP A 266 3.95 8.22 29.17
CA ASP A 266 4.97 7.20 29.43
C ASP A 266 5.37 6.49 28.15
N VAL A 267 6.18 7.17 27.31
CA VAL A 267 6.76 6.59 26.09
C VAL A 267 8.10 5.95 26.40
N ARG A 268 8.36 4.77 25.84
CA ARG A 268 9.60 4.00 25.97
C ARG A 268 10.24 3.82 24.59
N ILE A 269 11.51 4.18 24.47
CA ILE A 269 12.31 4.01 23.25
C ILE A 269 13.04 2.69 23.33
N LEU A 270 12.80 1.79 22.38
CA LEU A 270 13.52 0.54 22.23
C LEU A 270 14.56 0.68 21.11
N PRO A 271 15.86 0.81 21.44
CA PRO A 271 16.94 0.92 20.46
C PRO A 271 17.21 -0.40 19.75
N LEU A 272 17.12 -0.42 18.43
CA LEU A 272 17.46 -1.57 17.59
C LEU A 272 18.39 -1.10 16.46
N LYS A 273 19.68 -1.32 16.67
CA LYS A 273 20.71 -0.85 15.73
C LYS A 273 20.86 -1.82 14.57
N ILE A 274 20.63 -1.34 13.35
CA ILE A 274 20.82 -2.12 12.11
C ILE A 274 21.81 -1.47 11.15
N HIS A 275 22.22 -0.23 11.42
CA HIS A 275 23.17 0.54 10.61
C HIS A 275 24.43 0.83 11.40
N GLY A 276 25.58 0.63 10.78
CA GLY A 276 26.88 0.90 11.41
C GLY A 276 28.00 1.12 10.40
N GLY A 277 29.22 1.28 10.95
CA GLY A 277 30.43 1.55 10.19
C GLY A 277 30.50 2.97 9.63
N GLU A 278 31.61 3.30 8.95
CA GLU A 278 31.85 4.65 8.39
C GLU A 278 30.78 5.12 7.39
N LYS A 279 30.04 4.21 6.80
CA LYS A 279 28.98 4.51 5.80
C LYS A 279 27.58 4.48 6.36
N ASN A 280 27.42 4.15 7.63
CA ASN A 280 26.11 3.89 8.24
C ASN A 280 25.22 3.00 7.35
N SER A 281 25.77 1.87 6.92
CA SER A 281 25.07 0.89 6.10
C SER A 281 24.51 -0.25 6.95
N GLY A 282 23.44 -0.86 6.51
CA GLY A 282 22.81 -2.01 7.16
C GLY A 282 22.29 -3.02 6.14
N SER A 283 21.63 -4.07 6.61
CA SER A 283 21.05 -5.09 5.75
C SER A 283 19.57 -5.29 6.00
N VAL A 284 18.85 -5.79 4.99
CA VAL A 284 17.43 -6.18 5.12
C VAL A 284 17.26 -7.32 6.14
N ALA A 285 18.23 -8.23 6.23
CA ALA A 285 18.19 -9.32 7.20
C ALA A 285 18.19 -8.77 8.63
N ASP A 286 19.03 -7.78 8.92
CA ASP A 286 19.08 -7.15 10.24
C ASP A 286 17.78 -6.38 10.54
N ALA A 287 17.20 -5.75 9.54
CA ALA A 287 15.87 -5.12 9.68
C ALA A 287 14.76 -6.14 10.00
N VAL A 288 14.74 -7.29 9.33
CA VAL A 288 13.78 -8.37 9.61
C VAL A 288 13.96 -8.91 11.03
N LYS A 289 15.19 -9.14 11.48
CA LYS A 289 15.48 -9.57 12.86
C LYS A 289 15.04 -8.53 13.89
N ALA A 290 15.35 -7.26 13.63
CA ALA A 290 14.97 -6.14 14.50
C ALA A 290 13.44 -6.00 14.64
N ILE A 291 12.68 -6.17 13.55
CA ILE A 291 11.21 -6.17 13.59
C ILE A 291 10.69 -7.31 14.46
N LYS A 292 11.20 -8.54 14.28
CA LYS A 292 10.81 -9.70 15.08
C LYS A 292 11.15 -9.52 16.57
N TYR A 293 12.30 -8.95 16.84
CA TYR A 293 12.69 -8.59 18.21
C TYR A 293 11.74 -7.54 18.80
N ALA A 294 11.46 -6.46 18.07
CA ALA A 294 10.54 -5.41 18.50
C ALA A 294 9.15 -5.96 18.83
N GLU A 295 8.66 -6.86 18.00
CA GLU A 295 7.37 -7.53 18.20
C GLU A 295 7.37 -8.41 19.47
N ALA A 296 8.42 -9.21 19.67
CA ALA A 296 8.58 -10.05 20.87
C ALA A 296 8.74 -9.20 22.15
N ALA A 297 9.41 -8.04 22.07
CA ALA A 297 9.55 -7.06 23.13
C ALA A 297 8.26 -6.26 23.43
N GLY A 298 7.20 -6.45 22.65
CA GLY A 298 5.91 -5.81 22.84
C GLY A 298 5.89 -4.35 22.39
N ALA A 299 6.66 -3.97 21.37
CA ALA A 299 6.59 -2.65 20.78
C ALA A 299 5.23 -2.40 20.11
N ASP A 300 4.73 -1.15 20.23
CA ASP A 300 3.50 -0.69 19.61
C ASP A 300 3.75 -0.06 18.25
N ILE A 301 4.85 0.67 18.15
CA ILE A 301 5.25 1.46 16.97
C ILE A 301 6.69 1.11 16.59
N CYS A 302 6.92 1.04 15.29
CA CYS A 302 8.26 0.88 14.73
C CYS A 302 8.58 2.09 13.85
N ASN A 303 9.56 2.92 14.26
CA ASN A 303 10.06 4.04 13.48
C ASN A 303 11.21 3.57 12.60
N MET A 304 11.07 3.74 11.28
CA MET A 304 12.03 3.31 10.27
C MET A 304 12.43 4.50 9.39
N SER A 305 13.53 5.15 9.76
CA SER A 305 14.01 6.36 9.09
C SER A 305 15.08 6.06 8.03
N TRP A 306 14.94 4.95 7.31
CA TRP A 306 15.87 4.44 6.29
C TRP A 306 15.13 3.79 5.11
N GLY A 307 15.86 3.39 4.08
CA GLY A 307 15.27 2.69 2.95
C GLY A 307 16.27 2.03 2.01
N THR A 308 15.78 1.12 1.16
CA THR A 308 16.51 0.45 0.09
C THR A 308 15.77 0.58 -1.24
N SER A 309 16.49 0.60 -2.35
CA SER A 309 15.90 0.58 -3.69
C SER A 309 15.52 -0.83 -4.17
N VAL A 310 15.86 -1.86 -3.39
CA VAL A 310 15.58 -3.26 -3.71
C VAL A 310 14.30 -3.69 -2.99
N TYR A 311 13.34 -4.24 -3.73
CA TYR A 311 12.14 -4.84 -3.15
C TYR A 311 12.52 -6.11 -2.38
N SER A 312 12.01 -6.24 -1.17
CA SER A 312 12.15 -7.44 -0.34
C SER A 312 10.77 -7.95 0.06
N GLU A 313 10.43 -9.14 -0.37
CA GLU A 313 9.18 -9.82 -0.02
C GLU A 313 9.20 -10.28 1.44
N ALA A 314 10.37 -10.68 1.96
CA ALA A 314 10.54 -11.07 3.36
C ALA A 314 10.26 -9.89 4.30
N LEU A 315 10.84 -8.72 4.01
CA LEU A 315 10.60 -7.51 4.80
C LEU A 315 9.12 -7.09 4.75
N GLU A 316 8.54 -7.06 3.55
CA GLU A 316 7.12 -6.72 3.39
C GLU A 316 6.22 -7.69 4.15
N THR A 317 6.51 -9.00 4.08
CA THR A 317 5.72 -10.03 4.76
C THR A 317 5.78 -9.88 6.28
N VAL A 318 6.97 -9.73 6.85
CA VAL A 318 7.13 -9.55 8.30
C VAL A 318 6.43 -8.27 8.79
N MET A 319 6.54 -7.17 8.04
CA MET A 319 5.81 -5.94 8.36
C MET A 319 4.29 -6.12 8.28
N ARG A 320 3.80 -6.81 7.25
CA ARG A 320 2.36 -7.04 7.04
C ARG A 320 1.74 -7.90 8.13
N GLU A 321 2.47 -8.91 8.58
CA GLU A 321 1.99 -9.88 9.59
C GLU A 321 2.12 -9.36 11.02
N SER A 322 2.89 -8.30 11.22
CA SER A 322 3.10 -7.70 12.54
C SER A 322 1.89 -6.90 13.03
N HIS A 323 1.70 -6.91 14.35
CA HIS A 323 0.70 -6.09 15.05
C HIS A 323 1.17 -4.66 15.32
N MET A 324 2.44 -4.33 15.04
CA MET A 324 2.98 -2.98 15.21
C MET A 324 2.52 -2.01 14.10
N LEU A 325 2.50 -0.72 14.41
CA LEU A 325 2.37 0.34 13.42
C LEU A 325 3.76 0.77 12.94
N PHE A 326 3.99 0.72 11.64
CA PHE A 326 5.24 1.14 11.01
C PHE A 326 5.15 2.58 10.51
N ILE A 327 6.06 3.44 10.96
CA ILE A 327 6.19 4.82 10.47
C ILE A 327 7.49 4.91 9.69
N VAL A 328 7.38 5.21 8.41
CA VAL A 328 8.48 5.01 7.45
C VAL A 328 8.80 6.30 6.71
N ALA A 329 10.08 6.66 6.65
CA ALA A 329 10.57 7.81 5.89
C ALA A 329 10.50 7.57 4.38
N ALA A 330 9.93 8.52 3.62
CA ALA A 330 9.74 8.38 2.17
C ALA A 330 11.04 8.42 1.34
N GLY A 331 12.13 9.00 1.89
CA GLY A 331 13.44 9.18 1.25
C GLY A 331 13.74 10.64 0.87
N ASN A 332 15.01 10.92 0.56
CA ASN A 332 15.55 12.28 0.39
C ASN A 332 16.28 12.49 -0.94
N SER A 333 15.73 11.94 -2.02
CA SER A 333 16.30 12.06 -3.37
C SER A 333 15.47 12.94 -4.31
N GLY A 334 14.41 13.59 -3.83
CA GLY A 334 13.46 14.35 -4.64
C GLY A 334 12.73 13.47 -5.68
N SER A 335 12.66 12.17 -5.43
CA SER A 335 12.19 11.17 -6.39
C SER A 335 10.72 10.82 -6.18
N ASN A 336 10.04 10.46 -7.28
CA ASN A 336 8.68 9.96 -7.22
C ASN A 336 8.68 8.45 -6.94
N ASN A 337 8.30 8.03 -5.73
CA ASN A 337 8.27 6.64 -5.30
C ASN A 337 7.26 5.78 -6.09
N ASN A 338 6.29 6.38 -6.79
CA ASN A 338 5.42 5.63 -7.69
C ASN A 338 6.18 5.08 -8.92
N SER A 339 7.26 5.74 -9.33
CA SER A 339 8.06 5.36 -10.51
C SER A 339 9.47 4.86 -10.18
N SER A 340 10.00 5.27 -9.05
CA SER A 340 11.31 4.87 -8.53
C SER A 340 11.17 4.51 -7.04
N PRO A 341 10.62 3.32 -6.75
CA PRO A 341 10.29 2.93 -5.39
C PRO A 341 11.48 2.92 -4.45
N LEU A 342 11.26 3.38 -3.21
CA LEU A 342 12.15 3.17 -2.07
C LEU A 342 11.38 2.32 -1.04
N TYR A 343 11.96 1.24 -0.58
CA TYR A 343 11.34 0.33 0.39
C TYR A 343 11.98 0.49 1.77
N PRO A 344 11.20 0.39 2.85
CA PRO A 344 9.80 -0.04 2.91
C PRO A 344 8.76 1.03 2.56
N ALA A 345 9.11 2.30 2.35
CA ALA A 345 8.17 3.41 2.14
C ALA A 345 7.16 3.18 0.99
N SER A 346 7.50 2.33 0.02
CA SER A 346 6.63 2.01 -1.12
C SER A 346 5.81 0.72 -0.96
N TYR A 347 5.88 0.04 0.18
CA TYR A 347 4.92 -0.99 0.53
C TYR A 347 3.58 -0.34 0.88
N MET A 348 2.49 -0.86 0.36
CA MET A 348 1.15 -0.31 0.65
C MET A 348 0.47 -1.18 1.71
N LEU A 349 0.95 -1.11 2.96
CA LEU A 349 0.46 -1.89 4.08
C LEU A 349 -0.56 -1.10 4.91
N ASP A 350 -1.57 -1.81 5.43
CA ASP A 350 -2.61 -1.20 6.26
C ASP A 350 -2.07 -0.73 7.63
N ASN A 351 -1.00 -1.36 8.11
CA ASN A 351 -0.31 -1.04 9.36
C ASN A 351 0.96 -0.18 9.14
N MET A 352 1.01 0.62 8.08
CA MET A 352 2.17 1.48 7.78
C MET A 352 1.73 2.88 7.36
N ILE A 353 2.47 3.92 7.78
CA ILE A 353 2.35 5.30 7.31
C ILE A 353 3.69 5.70 6.67
N SER A 354 3.69 6.02 5.38
CA SER A 354 4.84 6.55 4.66
C SER A 354 4.83 8.08 4.69
N VAL A 355 5.95 8.69 5.10
CA VAL A 355 6.02 10.10 5.49
C VAL A 355 7.05 10.86 4.63
N ALA A 356 6.59 11.84 3.85
CA ALA A 356 7.39 12.87 3.21
C ALA A 356 7.68 14.02 4.19
N TYR A 357 8.50 14.99 3.82
CA TYR A 357 8.73 16.13 4.70
C TYR A 357 8.46 17.50 4.07
N VAL A 358 7.96 18.41 4.91
CA VAL A 358 7.73 19.80 4.55
C VAL A 358 8.72 20.75 5.22
N THR A 359 8.89 21.89 4.58
CA THR A 359 9.61 23.05 5.11
C THR A 359 8.73 23.84 6.08
N GLN A 360 9.31 24.84 6.75
CA GLN A 360 8.60 25.77 7.63
C GLN A 360 7.53 26.63 6.91
N SER A 361 7.48 26.59 5.59
CA SER A 361 6.46 27.27 4.78
C SER A 361 5.36 26.33 4.28
N GLY A 362 5.32 25.09 4.78
CA GLY A 362 4.29 24.11 4.41
C GLY A 362 4.39 23.61 2.97
N VAL A 363 5.53 23.78 2.30
CA VAL A 363 5.78 23.22 0.99
C VAL A 363 6.60 21.96 1.10
N LEU A 364 6.39 21.01 0.19
CA LEU A 364 7.24 19.83 0.09
C LEU A 364 8.69 20.25 -0.13
N ALA A 365 9.62 19.72 0.66
CA ALA A 365 11.04 20.01 0.47
C ALA A 365 11.53 19.44 -0.87
N SER A 366 12.47 20.13 -1.49
CA SER A 366 12.90 19.82 -2.87
C SER A 366 13.57 18.46 -3.03
N ASP A 367 14.15 17.95 -1.96
CA ASP A 367 14.80 16.65 -1.87
C ASP A 367 13.90 15.58 -1.22
N SER A 368 12.74 15.93 -0.66
CA SER A 368 11.79 14.93 -0.17
C SER A 368 11.28 14.05 -1.32
N ASN A 369 11.35 12.73 -1.13
CA ASN A 369 10.61 11.83 -2.00
C ASN A 369 9.12 12.03 -1.80
N TYR A 370 8.35 11.67 -2.84
CA TYR A 370 6.90 11.84 -2.92
C TYR A 370 6.26 10.72 -3.76
N GLY A 371 4.93 10.64 -3.76
CA GLY A 371 4.20 9.67 -4.60
C GLY A 371 2.76 9.52 -4.13
N ILE A 372 1.79 9.93 -4.94
CA ILE A 372 0.35 9.93 -4.58
C ILE A 372 -0.24 8.54 -4.30
N ALA A 373 0.45 7.47 -4.69
CA ALA A 373 0.02 6.11 -4.41
C ALA A 373 0.81 5.46 -3.27
N THR A 374 2.06 5.89 -3.03
CA THR A 374 3.02 5.20 -2.17
C THR A 374 3.43 6.00 -0.93
N VAL A 375 3.21 7.31 -0.91
CA VAL A 375 3.52 8.17 0.24
C VAL A 375 2.22 8.72 0.79
N ASP A 376 1.92 8.39 2.05
CA ASP A 376 0.61 8.70 2.63
C ASP A 376 0.47 10.20 2.94
N ILE A 377 1.38 10.76 3.74
CA ILE A 377 1.32 12.14 4.25
C ILE A 377 2.67 12.82 4.20
N ALA A 378 2.71 14.09 4.57
CA ALA A 378 3.97 14.76 4.91
C ALA A 378 3.94 15.25 6.36
N ALA A 379 5.12 15.50 6.95
CA ALA A 379 5.24 16.09 8.27
C ALA A 379 6.40 17.10 8.31
N PRO A 380 6.50 17.97 9.32
CA PRO A 380 7.65 18.84 9.52
C PRO A 380 8.95 18.06 9.58
N GLY A 381 9.91 18.40 8.73
CA GLY A 381 11.18 17.66 8.65
C GLY A 381 12.39 18.50 8.29
N GLN A 382 12.24 19.81 8.05
CA GLN A 382 13.36 20.72 7.79
C GLN A 382 13.84 21.38 9.07
N ASP A 383 15.16 21.42 9.30
CA ASP A 383 15.79 22.09 10.44
C ASP A 383 15.15 21.67 11.78
N ILE A 384 15.02 20.38 12.01
CA ILE A 384 14.45 19.81 13.24
C ILE A 384 15.55 19.67 14.28
N TYR A 385 15.37 20.33 15.44
CA TYR A 385 16.31 20.31 16.53
C TYR A 385 16.03 19.18 17.51
N SER A 386 17.01 18.32 17.74
CA SER A 386 16.85 17.15 18.59
C SER A 386 18.18 16.67 19.18
N THR A 387 18.13 15.62 20.00
CA THR A 387 19.25 15.00 20.70
C THR A 387 20.25 14.36 19.74
N VAL A 388 21.52 14.39 20.10
CA VAL A 388 22.58 13.62 19.45
C VAL A 388 23.50 13.01 20.50
N VAL A 389 24.35 12.07 20.09
CA VAL A 389 25.25 11.35 20.98
C VAL A 389 26.15 12.29 21.78
N GLY A 390 26.31 11.99 23.08
CA GLY A 390 27.18 12.75 23.99
C GLY A 390 26.46 13.82 24.80
N GLY A 391 25.15 13.85 24.82
CA GLY A 391 24.32 14.79 25.58
C GLY A 391 24.14 16.14 24.88
N ASP A 392 24.46 16.23 23.60
CA ASP A 392 24.33 17.44 22.78
C ASP A 392 23.02 17.42 21.93
N PHE A 393 22.78 18.52 21.21
CA PHE A 393 21.60 18.70 20.35
C PHE A 393 22.04 19.28 19.01
N ARG A 394 21.36 18.85 17.91
CA ARG A 394 21.66 19.34 16.56
C ARG A 394 20.38 19.49 15.73
N TYR A 395 20.50 20.29 14.67
CA TYR A 395 19.51 20.34 13.60
C TYR A 395 19.82 19.26 12.55
N MET A 396 18.78 18.55 12.17
CA MET A 396 18.82 17.66 11.01
C MET A 396 17.58 17.91 10.15
N SER A 397 17.69 17.60 8.84
CA SER A 397 16.59 17.76 7.88
C SER A 397 16.42 16.47 7.09
N GLY A 398 15.16 16.12 6.79
CA GLY A 398 14.84 14.96 5.98
C GLY A 398 13.55 14.29 6.38
N THR A 399 13.13 13.33 5.57
CA THR A 399 11.99 12.45 5.88
C THR A 399 12.24 11.63 7.14
N SER A 400 13.51 11.40 7.48
CA SER A 400 13.92 10.74 8.74
C SER A 400 13.56 11.54 9.99
N MET A 401 13.42 12.85 9.91
CA MET A 401 12.97 13.72 11.01
C MET A 401 11.44 13.88 11.00
N ALA A 402 10.83 13.77 9.84
CA ALA A 402 9.38 13.81 9.69
C ALA A 402 8.70 12.53 10.22
N ALA A 403 9.28 11.37 9.97
CA ALA A 403 8.74 10.08 10.44
C ALA A 403 8.62 10.02 11.98
N PRO A 404 9.64 10.36 12.80
CA PRO A 404 9.50 10.33 14.25
C PRO A 404 8.50 11.37 14.80
N VAL A 405 8.22 12.48 14.11
CA VAL A 405 7.11 13.38 14.48
C VAL A 405 5.79 12.62 14.41
N VAL A 406 5.55 11.86 13.34
CA VAL A 406 4.35 11.03 13.20
C VAL A 406 4.32 9.90 14.22
N SER A 407 5.48 9.25 14.49
CA SER A 407 5.60 8.21 15.51
C SER A 407 5.19 8.72 16.90
N GLY A 408 5.64 9.93 17.26
CA GLY A 408 5.26 10.57 18.52
C GLY A 408 3.75 10.87 18.61
N ILE A 409 3.14 11.34 17.54
CA ILE A 409 1.68 11.57 17.48
C ILE A 409 0.91 10.25 17.60
N CYS A 410 1.36 9.19 16.91
CA CYS A 410 0.76 7.87 17.06
C CYS A 410 0.90 7.35 18.51
N ALA A 411 2.02 7.64 19.18
CA ALA A 411 2.20 7.25 20.58
C ALA A 411 1.20 7.94 21.52
N LEU A 412 0.81 9.18 21.24
CA LEU A 412 -0.26 9.87 22.01
C LEU A 412 -1.59 9.09 21.93
N LEU A 413 -1.93 8.55 20.75
CA LEU A 413 -3.13 7.71 20.58
C LEU A 413 -3.00 6.39 21.32
N TYR A 414 -1.87 5.69 21.19
CA TYR A 414 -1.64 4.41 21.85
C TYR A 414 -1.66 4.48 23.38
N ALA A 415 -1.29 5.64 23.94
CA ALA A 415 -1.30 5.84 25.40
C ALA A 415 -2.71 5.87 26.02
N HIS A 416 -3.74 6.19 25.23
CA HIS A 416 -5.12 6.32 25.66
C HIS A 416 -5.97 5.18 25.11
N GLY A 417 -5.91 4.02 25.77
CA GLY A 417 -6.74 2.85 25.45
C GLY A 417 -5.99 1.52 25.46
N GLU A 418 -6.74 0.43 25.53
CA GLU A 418 -6.18 -0.92 25.46
C GLU A 418 -5.77 -1.23 24.01
N ALA A 419 -4.48 -1.38 23.76
CA ALA A 419 -3.83 -1.83 22.53
C ALA A 419 -4.66 -1.68 21.23
N PRO A 420 -4.75 -0.49 20.64
CA PRO A 420 -5.52 -0.29 19.42
C PRO A 420 -4.89 -1.01 18.22
N TYR A 421 -5.70 -1.47 17.28
CA TYR A 421 -5.19 -1.99 16.02
C TYR A 421 -4.45 -0.90 15.25
N PRO A 422 -3.26 -1.20 14.65
CA PRO A 422 -2.45 -0.22 13.92
C PRO A 422 -3.23 0.51 12.84
N GLN A 423 -4.15 -0.18 12.17
CA GLN A 423 -4.99 0.37 11.10
C GLN A 423 -5.89 1.50 11.60
N ASN A 424 -6.41 1.38 12.81
CA ASN A 424 -7.27 2.41 13.41
C ASN A 424 -6.47 3.67 13.78
N ILE A 425 -5.26 3.48 14.34
CA ILE A 425 -4.34 4.59 14.61
C ILE A 425 -4.00 5.33 13.32
N LYS A 426 -3.64 4.59 12.28
CA LYS A 426 -3.39 5.15 10.94
C LYS A 426 -4.60 5.95 10.45
N GLU A 427 -5.80 5.38 10.55
CA GLU A 427 -7.02 6.04 10.07
C GLU A 427 -7.33 7.32 10.82
N ILE A 428 -7.22 7.34 12.15
CA ILE A 428 -7.41 8.54 12.97
C ILE A 428 -6.41 9.63 12.54
N VAL A 429 -5.12 9.30 12.42
CA VAL A 429 -4.11 10.26 11.97
C VAL A 429 -4.45 10.81 10.58
N LEU A 430 -4.87 9.96 9.64
CA LEU A 430 -5.22 10.38 8.28
C LEU A 430 -6.49 11.23 8.20
N GLN A 431 -7.45 11.04 9.09
CA GLN A 431 -8.69 11.83 9.15
C GLN A 431 -8.53 13.16 9.86
N THR A 432 -7.50 13.31 10.70
CA THR A 432 -7.24 14.49 11.52
C THR A 432 -6.11 15.38 10.98
N LEU A 433 -5.72 15.20 9.73
CA LEU A 433 -4.66 16.00 9.11
C LEU A 433 -5.06 17.48 8.98
N LYS A 434 -4.11 18.37 9.24
CA LYS A 434 -4.16 19.78 8.80
C LYS A 434 -3.93 19.81 7.28
N PRO A 435 -4.93 20.17 6.44
CA PRO A 435 -4.79 20.09 5.00
C PRO A 435 -3.84 21.17 4.46
N LEU A 436 -2.94 20.80 3.55
CA LEU A 436 -2.03 21.69 2.87
C LEU A 436 -2.17 21.53 1.34
N ASN A 437 -2.71 22.57 0.69
CA ASN A 437 -2.90 22.57 -0.78
C ASN A 437 -1.57 22.42 -1.56
N SER A 438 -0.45 22.85 -0.97
CA SER A 438 0.91 22.71 -1.51
C SER A 438 1.32 21.25 -1.71
N LEU A 439 0.69 20.31 -1.00
CA LEU A 439 0.97 18.87 -1.06
C LEU A 439 0.08 18.12 -2.05
N THR A 440 -0.91 18.81 -2.65
CA THR A 440 -1.80 18.19 -3.64
C THR A 440 -1.02 17.70 -4.86
N GLY A 441 -1.14 16.40 -5.16
CA GLY A 441 -0.42 15.75 -6.26
C GLY A 441 0.98 15.23 -5.89
N TYR A 442 1.42 15.44 -4.65
CA TYR A 442 2.69 14.90 -4.14
C TYR A 442 2.49 13.71 -3.21
N VAL A 443 1.58 13.80 -2.25
CA VAL A 443 1.26 12.72 -1.31
C VAL A 443 -0.19 12.32 -1.43
N ARG A 444 -0.54 11.14 -0.90
CA ARG A 444 -1.88 10.56 -1.00
C ARG A 444 -2.93 11.39 -0.29
N TYR A 445 -2.62 11.84 0.93
CA TYR A 445 -3.46 12.71 1.76
C TYR A 445 -2.74 14.04 1.95
N ALA A 446 -3.14 15.06 1.20
CA ALA A 446 -2.46 16.35 1.12
C ALA A 446 -2.56 17.16 2.43
N GLY A 447 -1.82 16.74 3.45
CA GLY A 447 -1.81 17.36 4.76
C GLY A 447 -0.61 16.96 5.61
N ILE A 448 -0.49 17.63 6.77
CA ILE A 448 0.43 17.29 7.85
C ILE A 448 -0.36 16.84 9.08
N PRO A 449 0.20 16.02 9.98
CA PRO A 449 -0.53 15.59 11.18
C PRO A 449 -0.78 16.78 12.12
N ASP A 450 -1.93 16.72 12.80
CA ASP A 450 -2.37 17.72 13.79
C ASP A 450 -2.62 17.03 15.14
N ALA A 451 -1.69 17.18 16.07
CA ALA A 451 -1.75 16.52 17.37
C ALA A 451 -2.98 16.95 18.19
N ALA A 452 -3.43 18.21 18.05
CA ALA A 452 -4.60 18.68 18.75
C ALA A 452 -5.88 18.01 18.24
N GLN A 453 -6.00 17.86 16.91
CA GLN A 453 -7.14 17.14 16.32
C GLN A 453 -7.10 15.64 16.64
N VAL A 454 -5.91 15.05 16.69
CA VAL A 454 -5.71 13.66 17.11
C VAL A 454 -6.19 13.46 18.56
N VAL A 455 -5.79 14.36 19.49
CA VAL A 455 -6.24 14.29 20.90
C VAL A 455 -7.75 14.57 21.02
N ALA A 456 -8.28 15.52 20.26
CA ALA A 456 -9.73 15.78 20.22
C ALA A 456 -10.54 14.56 19.73
N ALA A 457 -9.98 13.76 18.84
CA ALA A 457 -10.58 12.48 18.42
C ALA A 457 -10.67 11.49 19.60
N LEU A 458 -9.73 11.52 20.57
CA LEU A 458 -9.80 10.73 21.80
C LEU A 458 -10.98 11.14 22.70
N ASP A 459 -11.36 12.43 22.73
CA ASP A 459 -12.55 12.87 23.46
C ASP A 459 -13.84 12.28 22.89
N SER A 460 -13.87 12.02 21.58
CA SER A 460 -14.99 11.32 20.96
C SER A 460 -15.06 9.86 21.41
N LEU A 461 -13.92 9.23 21.74
CA LEU A 461 -13.86 7.88 22.30
C LEU A 461 -14.62 7.80 23.64
N ALA A 462 -14.37 8.74 24.54
CA ALA A 462 -14.99 8.79 25.86
C ALA A 462 -16.51 9.04 25.81
N ASN A 463 -17.01 9.61 24.73
CA ASN A 463 -18.42 9.96 24.54
C ASN A 463 -19.15 9.02 23.56
N ASP A 464 -18.46 8.04 22.97
CA ASP A 464 -19.07 7.11 22.04
C ASP A 464 -19.92 6.06 22.76
N THR A 465 -21.21 6.04 22.48
CA THR A 465 -22.19 5.06 22.96
C THR A 465 -22.75 4.19 21.85
N THR A 466 -22.16 4.25 20.67
CA THR A 466 -22.67 3.61 19.45
C THR A 466 -21.83 2.41 19.09
N ALA A 467 -22.40 1.21 19.23
CA ALA A 467 -21.70 -0.01 18.86
C ALA A 467 -21.33 -0.03 17.35
N PRO A 468 -20.13 -0.57 17.00
CA PRO A 468 -19.67 -0.66 15.62
C PRO A 468 -20.64 -1.47 14.75
N THR A 469 -20.65 -1.18 13.47
CA THR A 469 -21.42 -1.95 12.48
C THR A 469 -20.53 -3.02 11.87
N LEU A 470 -21.14 -4.20 11.65
CA LEU A 470 -20.45 -5.33 11.04
C LEU A 470 -21.33 -5.94 9.97
N ARG A 471 -20.77 -6.15 8.80
CA ARG A 471 -21.40 -6.87 7.68
C ARG A 471 -20.46 -7.95 7.18
N ALA A 472 -21.03 -9.03 6.66
CA ALA A 472 -20.26 -10.13 6.10
C ALA A 472 -20.83 -10.51 4.73
N GLU A 473 -19.94 -10.84 3.80
CA GLU A 473 -20.29 -11.36 2.47
C GLU A 473 -19.48 -12.63 2.23
N THR A 474 -20.11 -13.68 1.70
CA THR A 474 -19.38 -14.90 1.34
C THR A 474 -18.75 -14.72 -0.04
N GLN A 475 -17.44 -14.94 -0.11
CA GLN A 475 -16.70 -15.13 -1.36
C GLN A 475 -16.27 -16.60 -1.45
N TYR A 476 -16.05 -17.05 -2.66
CA TYR A 476 -15.73 -18.45 -2.94
C TYR A 476 -14.42 -18.55 -3.69
N ASN A 477 -13.60 -19.50 -3.29
CA ASN A 477 -12.48 -19.97 -4.10
C ASN A 477 -12.59 -21.50 -4.30
N GLU A 478 -11.57 -22.12 -4.90
CA GLU A 478 -11.63 -23.56 -5.25
C GLU A 478 -11.73 -24.49 -4.04
N THR A 479 -11.18 -24.07 -2.90
CA THR A 479 -10.98 -24.92 -1.72
C THR A 479 -11.69 -24.40 -0.48
N GLU A 480 -11.99 -23.10 -0.41
CA GLU A 480 -12.45 -22.43 0.79
C GLU A 480 -13.71 -21.58 0.54
N LEU A 481 -14.45 -21.36 1.59
CA LEU A 481 -15.53 -20.39 1.71
C LEU A 481 -14.99 -19.22 2.51
N LEU A 482 -14.84 -18.06 1.90
CA LEU A 482 -14.27 -16.88 2.54
C LEU A 482 -15.39 -15.94 2.99
N ALA A 483 -15.50 -15.65 4.28
CA ALA A 483 -16.31 -14.55 4.75
C ALA A 483 -15.47 -13.27 4.75
N VAL A 484 -15.81 -12.34 3.88
CA VAL A 484 -15.21 -11.00 3.83
C VAL A 484 -16.08 -10.07 4.66
N LEU A 485 -15.47 -9.37 5.61
CA LEU A 485 -16.14 -8.52 6.55
C LEU A 485 -15.99 -7.05 6.17
N LYS A 486 -17.03 -6.28 6.42
CA LYS A 486 -16.97 -4.82 6.46
C LYS A 486 -17.35 -4.38 7.85
N ALA A 487 -16.41 -3.75 8.51
CA ALA A 487 -16.57 -3.26 9.87
C ALA A 487 -16.39 -1.75 9.87
N GLU A 488 -17.33 -1.02 10.45
CA GLU A 488 -17.32 0.44 10.53
C GLU A 488 -17.77 0.86 11.93
N ASP A 489 -17.06 1.79 12.51
CA ASP A 489 -17.47 2.46 13.74
C ASP A 489 -17.87 3.90 13.44
N LEU A 490 -19.19 4.15 13.47
CA LEU A 490 -19.78 5.46 13.22
C LEU A 490 -19.80 6.34 14.48
N GLY A 491 -19.55 5.75 15.66
CA GLY A 491 -19.41 6.47 16.93
C GLY A 491 -18.06 7.20 17.04
N GLY A 492 -17.08 6.76 16.26
CA GLY A 492 -15.78 7.38 16.10
C GLY A 492 -14.74 6.96 17.13
N SER A 493 -15.04 5.98 18.01
CA SER A 493 -14.07 5.45 18.96
C SER A 493 -13.08 4.47 18.32
N GLY A 494 -13.43 3.94 17.14
CA GLY A 494 -12.65 2.96 16.42
C GLY A 494 -12.90 1.52 16.87
N ILE A 495 -12.55 0.55 16.02
CA ILE A 495 -12.77 -0.87 16.28
C ILE A 495 -11.63 -1.42 17.13
N ARG A 496 -11.96 -1.96 18.30
CA ARG A 496 -11.01 -2.56 19.26
C ARG A 496 -10.77 -4.03 19.00
N THR A 497 -11.87 -4.79 18.79
CA THR A 497 -11.79 -6.26 18.72
C THR A 497 -12.72 -6.76 17.64
N LEU A 498 -12.20 -7.68 16.82
CA LEU A 498 -13.00 -8.45 15.87
C LEU A 498 -12.65 -9.93 16.04
N ARG A 499 -13.64 -10.74 16.38
CA ARG A 499 -13.48 -12.20 16.63
C ARG A 499 -14.63 -12.97 16.03
N TYR A 500 -14.45 -14.29 15.90
CA TYR A 500 -15.54 -15.17 15.49
C TYR A 500 -15.50 -16.51 16.22
N ALA A 501 -16.66 -17.17 16.23
CA ALA A 501 -16.78 -18.54 16.73
C ALA A 501 -17.91 -19.27 15.99
N ALA A 502 -17.84 -20.60 15.95
CA ALA A 502 -18.90 -21.41 15.34
C ALA A 502 -20.17 -21.44 16.20
N GLY A 503 -21.32 -21.37 15.53
CA GLY A 503 -22.63 -21.39 16.16
C GLY A 503 -23.31 -20.01 16.20
N ALA A 504 -24.56 -19.98 16.65
CA ALA A 504 -25.29 -18.75 16.94
C ALA A 504 -25.09 -18.39 18.41
N LEU A 505 -24.25 -17.39 18.66
CA LEU A 505 -23.77 -17.01 19.99
C LEU A 505 -24.17 -15.55 20.27
N ASP A 506 -24.32 -15.18 21.54
CA ASP A 506 -24.53 -13.81 21.95
C ASP A 506 -23.25 -13.10 22.43
N VAL A 507 -23.33 -11.80 22.69
CA VAL A 507 -22.23 -10.97 23.15
C VAL A 507 -21.57 -11.56 24.41
N SER A 508 -22.34 -12.11 25.35
CA SER A 508 -21.83 -12.63 26.63
C SER A 508 -20.87 -13.81 26.48
N TYR A 509 -20.93 -14.52 25.35
CA TYR A 509 -19.99 -15.58 25.03
C TYR A 509 -18.56 -15.03 24.86
N PHE A 510 -18.43 -13.87 24.23
CA PHE A 510 -17.15 -13.22 23.92
C PHE A 510 -16.63 -12.32 25.05
N ALA A 511 -17.50 -11.89 25.97
CA ALA A 511 -17.17 -10.95 27.05
C ALA A 511 -16.13 -11.49 28.07
N LYS A 512 -15.76 -12.77 28.02
CA LYS A 512 -14.72 -13.39 28.88
C LYS A 512 -13.31 -13.31 28.28
N GLY A 513 -13.04 -12.29 27.50
CA GLY A 513 -11.71 -11.80 27.12
C GLY A 513 -11.04 -12.54 25.96
N THR A 514 -10.79 -13.85 26.01
CA THR A 514 -9.97 -14.57 25.00
C THR A 514 -10.73 -15.64 24.23
N ILE A 515 -12.05 -15.67 24.32
CA ILE A 515 -12.87 -16.67 23.66
C ILE A 515 -13.19 -16.24 22.21
N GLY A 516 -13.06 -17.17 21.26
CA GLY A 516 -13.20 -16.93 19.83
C GLY A 516 -11.84 -16.75 19.15
N GLN A 517 -11.83 -16.96 17.83
CA GLN A 517 -10.64 -16.77 17.01
C GLN A 517 -10.60 -15.31 16.54
N SER A 518 -9.43 -14.69 16.53
CA SER A 518 -9.25 -13.35 15.96
C SER A 518 -9.53 -13.36 14.46
N VAL A 519 -9.98 -12.23 13.95
CA VAL A 519 -10.18 -12.02 12.50
C VAL A 519 -9.09 -11.07 12.04
N ASP A 520 -8.21 -11.58 11.22
CA ASP A 520 -7.15 -10.80 10.62
C ASP A 520 -7.60 -10.33 9.21
N ASN A 521 -7.18 -9.14 8.79
CA ASN A 521 -7.46 -8.58 7.47
C ASN A 521 -8.93 -8.58 7.03
N LEU A 522 -9.89 -8.46 7.98
CA LEU A 522 -11.33 -8.45 7.73
C LEU A 522 -11.82 -9.64 6.89
N SER A 523 -11.16 -10.78 6.97
CA SER A 523 -11.57 -11.98 6.25
C SER A 523 -11.31 -13.26 7.06
N VAL A 524 -12.17 -14.26 6.85
CA VAL A 524 -12.07 -15.56 7.50
C VAL A 524 -12.31 -16.66 6.49
N ALA A 525 -11.35 -17.57 6.37
CA ALA A 525 -11.48 -18.75 5.52
C ALA A 525 -12.16 -19.91 6.29
N PHE A 526 -13.18 -20.50 5.69
CA PHE A 526 -13.90 -21.65 6.22
C PHE A 526 -13.78 -22.85 5.29
N HIS A 527 -13.50 -24.00 5.86
CA HIS A 527 -13.49 -25.25 5.11
C HIS A 527 -14.88 -25.93 5.06
N LYS A 528 -15.85 -25.38 5.78
CA LYS A 528 -17.20 -25.97 5.89
C LYS A 528 -18.25 -24.88 6.01
N ALA A 529 -19.34 -25.04 5.25
CA ALA A 529 -20.55 -24.25 5.42
C ALA A 529 -21.14 -24.43 6.84
N GLY A 530 -21.68 -23.37 7.39
CA GLY A 530 -22.23 -23.39 8.73
C GLY A 530 -22.63 -22.02 9.24
N THR A 531 -23.17 -21.98 10.45
CA THR A 531 -23.46 -20.72 11.13
C THR A 531 -22.28 -20.34 12.02
N TYR A 532 -21.86 -19.10 11.93
CA TYR A 532 -20.80 -18.49 12.70
C TYR A 532 -21.30 -17.19 13.29
N THR A 533 -20.77 -16.83 14.45
CA THR A 533 -21.00 -15.52 15.04
C THR A 533 -19.71 -14.74 15.01
N PHE A 534 -19.75 -13.58 14.40
CA PHE A 534 -18.71 -12.57 14.46
C PHE A 534 -19.06 -11.59 15.60
N TYR A 535 -18.06 -11.27 16.40
CA TYR A 535 -18.14 -10.33 17.50
C TYR A 535 -17.23 -9.14 17.19
N ILE A 536 -17.74 -7.95 17.45
CA ILE A 536 -17.01 -6.70 17.29
C ILE A 536 -17.22 -5.84 18.53
N SER A 537 -16.16 -5.20 18.99
CA SER A 537 -16.23 -4.11 19.97
C SER A 537 -15.39 -2.92 19.52
N ASP A 538 -15.78 -1.72 19.95
CA ASP A 538 -15.01 -0.50 19.82
C ASP A 538 -14.15 -0.22 21.07
N TYR A 539 -13.40 0.91 21.02
CA TYR A 539 -12.58 1.35 22.14
C TYR A 539 -13.41 1.96 23.29
N ALA A 540 -14.61 2.45 22.99
CA ALA A 540 -15.53 2.92 24.03
C ALA A 540 -16.21 1.78 24.80
N GLY A 541 -15.98 0.54 24.40
CA GLY A 541 -16.55 -0.64 25.03
C GLY A 541 -17.94 -1.01 24.55
N ASN A 542 -18.43 -0.41 23.46
CA ASN A 542 -19.68 -0.82 22.86
C ASN A 542 -19.47 -2.10 22.04
N GLU A 543 -20.38 -3.05 22.17
CA GLU A 543 -20.22 -4.40 21.64
C GLU A 543 -21.37 -4.81 20.72
N LYS A 544 -21.07 -5.65 19.72
CA LYS A 544 -22.08 -6.20 18.82
C LYS A 544 -21.68 -7.57 18.31
N THR A 545 -22.69 -8.38 18.00
CA THR A 545 -22.51 -9.65 17.30
C THR A 545 -23.28 -9.66 15.98
N LEU A 546 -22.72 -10.36 14.99
CA LEU A 546 -23.35 -10.70 13.72
C LEU A 546 -23.39 -12.21 13.59
N ILE A 547 -24.61 -12.79 13.62
CA ILE A 547 -24.80 -14.20 13.28
C ILE A 547 -24.87 -14.30 11.78
N TYR A 548 -23.95 -15.03 11.18
CA TYR A 548 -23.80 -15.15 9.74
C TYR A 548 -23.77 -16.62 9.30
N SER A 549 -24.52 -16.96 8.29
CA SER A 549 -24.54 -18.30 7.70
C SER A 549 -23.66 -18.32 6.46
N VAL A 550 -22.52 -18.97 6.56
CA VAL A 550 -21.67 -19.27 5.40
C VAL A 550 -22.32 -20.44 4.66
N LEU A 551 -22.82 -20.17 3.48
CA LEU A 551 -23.50 -21.15 2.64
C LEU A 551 -22.52 -21.66 1.59
N ASP A 552 -22.56 -22.96 1.32
CA ASP A 552 -21.85 -23.53 0.18
C ASP A 552 -22.72 -23.37 -1.07
N ASP A 553 -22.07 -23.16 -2.20
CA ASP A 553 -22.76 -23.06 -3.46
C ASP A 553 -22.82 -24.43 -4.14
N ASN A 554 -24.02 -24.92 -4.35
CA ASN A 554 -24.30 -26.16 -5.07
C ASN A 554 -25.13 -25.90 -6.34
N THR A 555 -25.22 -24.63 -6.75
CA THR A 555 -26.06 -24.19 -7.87
C THR A 555 -25.17 -24.00 -9.10
N PRO A 556 -25.40 -24.72 -10.21
CA PRO A 556 -24.64 -24.47 -11.41
C PRO A 556 -24.94 -23.11 -12.03
N PRO A 557 -23.96 -22.47 -12.70
CA PRO A 557 -24.15 -21.20 -13.40
C PRO A 557 -25.33 -21.22 -14.37
N ALA A 558 -26.09 -20.14 -14.45
CA ALA A 558 -27.03 -19.91 -15.54
C ALA A 558 -26.24 -19.59 -16.82
N LEU A 559 -26.59 -20.25 -17.92
CA LEU A 559 -25.87 -20.10 -19.21
C LEU A 559 -26.89 -20.07 -20.35
N SER A 560 -26.88 -18.99 -21.12
CA SER A 560 -27.69 -18.85 -22.32
C SER A 560 -26.94 -18.10 -23.41
N ALA A 561 -27.38 -18.22 -24.66
CA ALA A 561 -26.78 -17.47 -25.75
C ALA A 561 -27.84 -17.09 -26.79
N THR A 562 -27.56 -16.00 -27.48
CA THR A 562 -28.26 -15.53 -28.67
C THR A 562 -27.28 -15.32 -29.79
N TYR A 563 -27.75 -15.25 -31.03
CA TYR A 563 -26.84 -14.96 -32.16
C TYR A 563 -27.51 -14.02 -33.18
N LYS A 564 -26.67 -13.30 -33.93
CA LYS A 564 -27.06 -12.35 -34.97
C LYS A 564 -26.10 -12.41 -36.15
N GLU A 565 -26.64 -12.32 -37.37
CA GLU A 565 -25.83 -12.28 -38.60
C GLU A 565 -25.04 -10.99 -38.72
N ASN A 566 -23.81 -11.10 -39.19
CA ASN A 566 -22.85 -10.01 -39.49
C ASN A 566 -22.88 -9.66 -40.98
N PRO A 567 -22.35 -8.47 -41.39
CA PRO A 567 -22.28 -8.05 -42.79
C PRO A 567 -21.52 -8.98 -43.71
N ASP A 568 -20.60 -9.76 -43.17
CA ASP A 568 -19.75 -10.72 -43.90
C ASP A 568 -20.34 -12.14 -44.00
N GLY A 569 -21.58 -12.33 -43.51
CA GLY A 569 -22.27 -13.62 -43.51
C GLY A 569 -21.88 -14.56 -42.35
N THR A 570 -20.99 -14.11 -41.46
CA THR A 570 -20.74 -14.81 -40.19
C THR A 570 -21.80 -14.44 -39.16
N PHE A 571 -21.75 -15.04 -37.98
CA PHE A 571 -22.68 -14.76 -36.88
C PHE A 571 -21.92 -14.36 -35.63
N THR A 572 -22.35 -13.28 -34.97
CA THR A 572 -21.92 -12.99 -33.61
C THR A 572 -22.81 -13.74 -32.63
N VAL A 573 -22.25 -14.66 -31.88
CA VAL A 573 -22.91 -15.34 -30.75
C VAL A 573 -22.62 -14.58 -29.48
N SER A 574 -23.67 -14.01 -28.87
CA SER A 574 -23.59 -13.31 -27.58
C SER A 574 -24.02 -14.24 -26.47
N ILE A 575 -23.22 -14.37 -25.44
CA ILE A 575 -23.39 -15.30 -24.34
C ILE A 575 -23.73 -14.52 -23.06
N PHE A 576 -24.74 -15.01 -22.35
CA PHE A 576 -25.05 -14.59 -20.99
C PHE A 576 -24.71 -15.73 -20.05
N ALA A 577 -23.82 -15.48 -19.10
CA ALA A 577 -23.43 -16.40 -18.03
C ALA A 577 -23.49 -15.67 -16.70
N GLU A 578 -24.24 -16.18 -15.75
CA GLU A 578 -24.41 -15.59 -14.44
C GLU A 578 -24.41 -16.67 -13.36
N ASP A 579 -23.69 -16.39 -12.29
CA ASP A 579 -23.78 -17.12 -11.04
C ASP A 579 -23.75 -16.13 -9.88
N THR A 580 -24.86 -16.07 -9.15
CA THR A 580 -25.07 -15.08 -8.09
C THR A 580 -24.53 -15.51 -6.74
N ALA A 581 -24.10 -16.77 -6.61
CA ALA A 581 -23.57 -17.32 -5.38
C ALA A 581 -22.02 -17.30 -5.40
N SER A 582 -21.38 -18.23 -6.10
CA SER A 582 -19.92 -18.31 -6.12
C SER A 582 -19.25 -17.56 -7.28
N GLY A 583 -20.03 -17.11 -8.25
CA GLY A 583 -19.54 -16.39 -9.42
C GLY A 583 -18.96 -17.30 -10.51
N ILE A 584 -18.78 -16.74 -11.69
CA ILE A 584 -18.24 -17.47 -12.84
C ILE A 584 -16.71 -17.58 -12.76
N LYS A 585 -16.20 -18.80 -12.73
CA LYS A 585 -14.76 -19.10 -12.76
C LYS A 585 -14.22 -19.33 -14.16
N ARG A 586 -15.00 -20.05 -14.99
CA ARG A 586 -14.61 -20.35 -16.38
C ARG A 586 -15.82 -20.23 -17.29
N LEU A 587 -15.59 -19.61 -18.42
CA LEU A 587 -16.52 -19.58 -19.53
C LEU A 587 -15.76 -20.00 -20.79
N ARG A 588 -16.26 -21.02 -21.48
CA ARG A 588 -15.57 -21.63 -22.64
C ARG A 588 -16.59 -22.02 -23.72
N TYR A 589 -16.10 -22.17 -24.93
CA TYR A 589 -16.85 -22.77 -26.01
C TYR A 589 -16.00 -23.73 -26.85
N ALA A 590 -16.64 -24.57 -27.61
CA ALA A 590 -16.01 -25.44 -28.57
C ALA A 590 -16.94 -25.70 -29.75
N ASP A 591 -16.40 -25.98 -30.91
CA ASP A 591 -17.13 -26.40 -32.11
C ASP A 591 -17.74 -27.79 -31.90
N GLY A 592 -18.97 -27.98 -32.41
CA GLY A 592 -19.71 -29.23 -32.33
C GLY A 592 -20.18 -29.58 -30.93
N ALA A 593 -20.34 -30.88 -30.68
CA ALA A 593 -20.75 -31.47 -29.40
C ALA A 593 -19.63 -32.33 -28.82
N PRO A 594 -18.64 -31.74 -28.13
CA PRO A 594 -17.52 -32.51 -27.58
C PRO A 594 -17.99 -33.45 -26.46
N PRO A 595 -17.23 -34.54 -26.19
CA PRO A 595 -17.59 -35.50 -25.16
C PRO A 595 -17.57 -34.89 -23.76
N ASN A 596 -18.28 -35.51 -22.82
CA ASN A 596 -18.30 -35.11 -21.42
C ASN A 596 -16.88 -35.05 -20.85
N GLY A 597 -16.56 -33.94 -20.13
CA GLY A 597 -15.23 -33.72 -19.56
C GLY A 597 -14.23 -32.99 -20.45
N TYR A 598 -14.55 -32.76 -21.72
CA TYR A 598 -13.67 -32.03 -22.65
C TYR A 598 -13.24 -30.69 -22.11
N PHE A 599 -14.15 -29.94 -21.51
CA PHE A 599 -13.91 -28.58 -21.00
C PHE A 599 -13.06 -28.52 -19.72
N LEU A 600 -12.74 -29.64 -19.10
CA LEU A 600 -11.78 -29.66 -17.98
C LEU A 600 -10.38 -29.22 -18.44
N ALA A 601 -10.00 -29.58 -19.68
CA ALA A 601 -8.69 -29.23 -20.25
C ALA A 601 -8.78 -28.51 -21.59
N GLY A 602 -9.90 -28.61 -22.32
CA GLY A 602 -10.10 -28.10 -23.69
C GLY A 602 -11.10 -26.94 -23.75
N GLY A 603 -11.36 -26.47 -24.98
CA GLY A 603 -12.23 -25.36 -25.28
C GLY A 603 -11.49 -24.02 -25.33
N LEU A 604 -12.08 -23.05 -26.05
CA LEU A 604 -11.60 -21.70 -26.15
C LEU A 604 -12.17 -20.87 -25.00
N ASN A 605 -11.32 -20.14 -24.28
CA ASN A 605 -11.73 -19.28 -23.19
C ASN A 605 -12.48 -18.05 -23.74
N LEU A 606 -13.50 -17.64 -23.02
CA LEU A 606 -14.22 -16.40 -23.25
C LEU A 606 -14.02 -15.46 -22.05
N PRO A 607 -13.92 -14.13 -22.28
CA PRO A 607 -13.93 -13.18 -21.19
C PRO A 607 -15.29 -13.19 -20.48
N PHE A 608 -15.34 -12.95 -19.19
CA PHE A 608 -16.57 -12.75 -18.42
C PHE A 608 -16.47 -11.40 -17.67
N GLY A 609 -17.60 -10.70 -17.54
CA GLY A 609 -17.64 -9.35 -16.96
C GLY A 609 -17.76 -8.22 -17.99
N GLY A 610 -18.17 -8.51 -19.24
CA GLY A 610 -18.44 -7.57 -20.32
C GLY A 610 -19.22 -8.24 -21.45
N ASP A 611 -19.21 -7.65 -22.65
CA ASP A 611 -19.79 -8.26 -23.86
C ASP A 611 -19.05 -9.56 -24.21
N CYS A 612 -19.61 -10.67 -23.76
CA CYS A 612 -19.05 -11.98 -24.00
C CYS A 612 -19.61 -12.52 -25.31
N SER A 613 -18.79 -12.60 -26.35
CA SER A 613 -19.21 -13.07 -27.67
C SER A 613 -18.06 -13.73 -28.44
N PHE A 614 -18.42 -14.53 -29.44
CA PHE A 614 -17.51 -15.06 -30.43
C PHE A 614 -18.15 -15.06 -31.82
N ILE A 615 -17.32 -15.19 -32.86
CA ILE A 615 -17.79 -15.28 -34.24
C ILE A 615 -18.00 -16.75 -34.59
N ALA A 616 -19.19 -17.05 -35.15
CA ALA A 616 -19.65 -18.37 -35.55
C ALA A 616 -19.95 -18.42 -37.04
N GLU A 617 -19.83 -19.59 -37.62
CA GLU A 617 -20.24 -19.88 -38.99
C GLU A 617 -21.76 -20.21 -39.07
N ALA A 618 -22.40 -19.89 -40.19
CA ALA A 618 -23.77 -20.28 -40.46
C ALA A 618 -23.94 -21.80 -40.45
N ASN A 619 -25.07 -22.26 -39.92
CA ASN A 619 -25.45 -23.68 -39.82
C ASN A 619 -24.45 -24.56 -39.06
N SER A 620 -23.79 -23.99 -38.11
CA SER A 620 -22.82 -24.64 -37.22
C SER A 620 -23.37 -24.86 -35.82
N THR A 621 -22.82 -25.85 -35.12
CA THR A 621 -23.20 -26.15 -33.73
C THR A 621 -22.02 -25.84 -32.83
N TYR A 622 -22.27 -25.20 -31.71
CA TYR A 622 -21.27 -24.89 -30.69
C TYR A 622 -21.76 -25.37 -29.33
N THR A 623 -20.84 -25.84 -28.52
CA THR A 623 -21.11 -26.17 -27.12
C THR A 623 -20.49 -25.12 -26.23
N LEU A 624 -21.27 -24.56 -25.34
CA LEU A 624 -20.90 -23.59 -24.34
C LEU A 624 -20.73 -24.28 -22.99
N TYR A 625 -19.76 -23.85 -22.22
CA TYR A 625 -19.48 -24.36 -20.89
C TYR A 625 -19.24 -23.22 -19.93
N ALA A 626 -19.91 -23.25 -18.79
CA ALA A 626 -19.62 -22.38 -17.66
C ALA A 626 -19.32 -23.23 -16.41
N SER A 627 -18.36 -22.80 -15.61
CA SER A 627 -18.18 -23.31 -14.25
C SER A 627 -18.02 -22.14 -13.28
N ASP A 628 -18.52 -22.36 -12.07
CA ASP A 628 -18.35 -21.46 -10.94
C ASP A 628 -17.05 -21.77 -10.14
N TYR A 629 -16.82 -21.02 -9.07
CA TYR A 629 -15.65 -21.24 -8.19
C TYR A 629 -15.79 -22.48 -7.30
N ARG A 630 -16.99 -23.04 -7.11
CA ARG A 630 -17.22 -24.27 -6.34
C ARG A 630 -17.19 -25.55 -7.19
N GLY A 631 -17.03 -25.39 -8.49
CA GLY A 631 -16.91 -26.49 -9.43
C GLY A 631 -18.23 -27.01 -10.00
N ASN A 632 -19.36 -26.34 -9.72
CA ASN A 632 -20.61 -26.65 -10.42
C ASN A 632 -20.51 -26.20 -11.87
N THR A 633 -21.15 -26.92 -12.77
CA THR A 633 -20.96 -26.70 -14.21
C THR A 633 -22.30 -26.72 -14.97
N THR A 634 -22.40 -25.87 -15.97
CA THR A 634 -23.45 -25.88 -16.96
C THR A 634 -22.88 -26.02 -18.36
N VAL A 635 -23.51 -26.88 -19.15
CA VAL A 635 -23.20 -27.07 -20.56
C VAL A 635 -24.45 -26.77 -21.37
N SER A 636 -24.32 -25.95 -22.40
CA SER A 636 -25.42 -25.61 -23.32
C SER A 636 -24.95 -25.75 -24.76
N VAL A 637 -25.84 -26.24 -25.63
CA VAL A 637 -25.55 -26.37 -27.06
C VAL A 637 -26.36 -25.32 -27.80
N ILE A 638 -25.72 -24.58 -28.68
CA ILE A 638 -26.35 -23.61 -29.56
C ILE A 638 -26.16 -24.04 -31.03
N GLU A 639 -27.24 -24.11 -31.78
CA GLU A 639 -27.20 -24.28 -33.22
C GLU A 639 -27.42 -22.93 -33.89
N VAL A 640 -26.40 -22.44 -34.58
CA VAL A 640 -26.46 -21.19 -35.32
C VAL A 640 -27.07 -21.45 -36.68
N LYS A 641 -28.36 -21.09 -36.81
CA LYS A 641 -29.11 -21.30 -38.05
C LYS A 641 -29.45 -19.95 -38.68
N GLN A 642 -29.28 -19.87 -39.98
CA GLN A 642 -29.74 -18.71 -40.75
C GLN A 642 -31.27 -18.70 -40.78
N SER A 643 -31.89 -17.61 -40.40
CA SER A 643 -33.32 -17.38 -40.40
C SER A 643 -33.63 -16.00 -41.00
N PRO A 644 -33.76 -15.89 -42.32
CA PRO A 644 -33.98 -14.61 -43.00
C PRO A 644 -35.30 -13.98 -42.62
N ALA A 645 -35.34 -12.64 -42.68
CA ALA A 645 -36.57 -11.90 -42.51
C ALA A 645 -37.53 -12.10 -43.70
N GLU A 646 -38.80 -12.25 -43.44
CA GLU A 646 -39.83 -12.29 -44.43
C GLU A 646 -40.43 -10.88 -44.69
N ARG A 647 -40.35 -9.98 -43.71
CA ARG A 647 -40.88 -8.61 -43.77
C ARG A 647 -40.01 -7.64 -42.98
N LEU A 648 -39.86 -6.43 -43.53
CA LEU A 648 -39.19 -5.30 -42.90
C LEU A 648 -40.16 -4.13 -42.72
N TYR A 649 -40.30 -3.65 -41.50
CA TYR A 649 -41.03 -2.44 -41.14
C TYR A 649 -40.07 -1.44 -40.51
N LEU A 650 -40.43 -0.15 -40.61
CA LEU A 650 -39.69 0.94 -39.93
C LEU A 650 -40.62 1.63 -38.94
N ASN A 651 -40.09 2.17 -37.86
CA ASN A 651 -40.87 2.95 -36.88
C ASN A 651 -41.47 4.24 -37.46
N THR A 652 -40.95 4.72 -38.59
CA THR A 652 -41.54 5.77 -39.43
C THR A 652 -41.10 5.60 -40.88
N LEU A 653 -41.90 6.11 -41.85
CA LEU A 653 -41.55 6.19 -43.28
C LEU A 653 -41.19 7.62 -43.70
N GLU A 654 -41.52 8.60 -42.85
CA GLU A 654 -41.21 10.01 -43.06
C GLU A 654 -41.03 10.70 -41.71
N ARG A 655 -40.01 11.65 -41.67
CA ARG A 655 -39.71 12.40 -40.46
C ARG A 655 -39.11 13.75 -40.80
N SER A 656 -39.51 14.82 -40.09
CA SER A 656 -38.86 16.11 -40.12
C SER A 656 -37.90 16.23 -38.94
N LEU A 657 -36.65 16.76 -39.22
CA LEU A 657 -35.62 17.03 -38.25
C LEU A 657 -35.12 18.46 -38.46
N GLN A 658 -34.60 19.08 -37.39
CA GLN A 658 -33.83 20.32 -37.48
C GLN A 658 -32.35 20.02 -37.64
N THR A 659 -31.59 20.88 -38.28
CA THR A 659 -30.14 20.74 -38.38
C THR A 659 -29.51 20.58 -36.98
N GLY A 660 -28.73 19.51 -36.78
CA GLY A 660 -28.13 19.10 -35.54
C GLY A 660 -29.01 18.18 -34.67
N GLU A 661 -30.28 17.92 -35.06
CA GLU A 661 -31.16 16.99 -34.36
C GLU A 661 -30.79 15.53 -34.69
N GLN A 662 -30.97 14.66 -33.71
CA GLN A 662 -30.77 13.21 -33.86
C GLN A 662 -32.11 12.47 -33.73
N PHE A 663 -32.27 11.44 -34.54
CA PHE A 663 -33.43 10.55 -34.52
C PHE A 663 -32.98 9.12 -34.75
N ARG A 664 -33.55 8.16 -34.02
CA ARG A 664 -33.24 6.74 -34.21
C ARG A 664 -34.29 6.09 -35.11
N LEU A 665 -33.87 5.70 -36.30
CA LEU A 665 -34.70 4.91 -37.24
C LEU A 665 -34.58 3.43 -36.85
N VAL A 666 -35.67 2.85 -36.38
CA VAL A 666 -35.69 1.49 -35.83
C VAL A 666 -36.41 0.55 -36.80
N PRO A 667 -35.69 -0.46 -37.35
CA PRO A 667 -36.31 -1.52 -38.13
C PRO A 667 -36.96 -2.57 -37.25
N LEU A 668 -38.09 -3.12 -37.71
CA LEU A 668 -38.72 -4.30 -37.15
C LEU A 668 -38.74 -5.40 -38.23
N LEU A 669 -38.01 -6.47 -37.96
CA LEU A 669 -37.98 -7.66 -38.81
C LEU A 669 -39.02 -8.67 -38.35
N LEU A 670 -39.68 -9.30 -39.28
CA LEU A 670 -40.57 -10.41 -39.00
C LEU A 670 -40.18 -11.65 -39.82
N PRO A 671 -40.15 -12.86 -39.23
CA PRO A 671 -40.38 -13.09 -37.80
C PRO A 671 -39.38 -12.37 -36.91
N MET A 672 -39.72 -12.07 -35.65
CA MET A 672 -38.83 -11.40 -34.69
C MET A 672 -37.60 -12.24 -34.35
N THR A 673 -37.56 -13.50 -34.75
CA THR A 673 -36.45 -14.43 -34.66
C THR A 673 -35.50 -14.35 -35.86
N SER A 674 -35.71 -13.37 -36.78
CA SER A 674 -34.84 -13.19 -37.93
C SER A 674 -33.40 -12.89 -37.49
N THR A 675 -32.46 -13.53 -38.18
CA THR A 675 -31.01 -13.35 -37.97
C THR A 675 -30.41 -12.28 -38.89
N ASP A 676 -31.23 -11.71 -39.81
CA ASP A 676 -30.74 -10.75 -40.78
C ASP A 676 -30.05 -9.54 -40.14
N TYR A 677 -28.89 -9.16 -40.70
CA TYR A 677 -28.22 -7.92 -40.44
C TYR A 677 -28.93 -6.76 -41.16
N VAL A 678 -28.93 -5.60 -40.53
CA VAL A 678 -29.55 -4.39 -41.08
C VAL A 678 -28.50 -3.31 -41.33
N SER A 679 -28.51 -2.73 -42.53
CA SER A 679 -27.68 -1.59 -42.94
C SER A 679 -28.53 -0.38 -43.33
N TYR A 680 -27.97 0.79 -43.23
CA TYR A 680 -28.59 2.09 -43.55
C TYR A 680 -27.79 2.77 -44.63
N GLU A 681 -28.42 3.04 -45.79
CA GLU A 681 -27.84 3.75 -46.93
C GLU A 681 -28.52 5.12 -47.04
N VAL A 682 -27.77 6.18 -47.07
CA VAL A 682 -28.28 7.55 -47.16
C VAL A 682 -28.08 8.06 -48.60
N SER A 683 -29.13 8.61 -49.22
CA SER A 683 -29.05 9.10 -50.60
C SER A 683 -28.13 10.33 -50.76
N ASP A 684 -27.89 11.10 -49.69
CA ASP A 684 -26.98 12.23 -49.65
C ASP A 684 -26.36 12.39 -48.25
N GLU A 685 -25.13 11.93 -48.10
CA GLU A 685 -24.40 11.96 -46.81
C GLU A 685 -23.97 13.37 -46.39
N THR A 686 -24.08 14.39 -47.29
CA THR A 686 -23.83 15.78 -46.94
C THR A 686 -24.97 16.40 -46.14
N LEU A 687 -26.19 15.86 -46.29
CA LEU A 687 -27.37 16.31 -45.58
C LEU A 687 -27.68 15.54 -44.31
N LEU A 688 -27.37 14.22 -44.28
CA LEU A 688 -27.68 13.34 -43.17
C LEU A 688 -26.61 12.28 -42.98
N TYR A 689 -26.17 12.07 -41.75
CA TYR A 689 -25.32 10.93 -41.37
C TYR A 689 -26.16 9.84 -40.71
N ALA A 690 -25.96 8.59 -41.09
CA ALA A 690 -26.60 7.44 -40.51
C ALA A 690 -25.54 6.54 -39.84
N ALA A 691 -25.64 6.36 -38.54
CA ALA A 691 -24.81 5.42 -37.78
C ALA A 691 -25.29 3.97 -37.96
N PRO A 692 -24.43 2.95 -37.77
CA PRO A 692 -24.80 1.54 -37.90
C PRO A 692 -25.92 1.08 -36.96
N ASP A 693 -26.13 1.77 -35.85
CA ASP A 693 -27.22 1.50 -34.89
C ASP A 693 -28.56 2.14 -35.29
N GLY A 694 -28.63 2.81 -36.44
CA GLY A 694 -29.80 3.50 -36.93
C GLY A 694 -29.99 4.92 -36.43
N THR A 695 -29.04 5.47 -35.70
CA THR A 695 -29.07 6.88 -35.29
C THR A 695 -28.75 7.78 -36.48
N LEU A 696 -29.73 8.59 -36.88
CA LEU A 696 -29.64 9.59 -37.94
C LEU A 696 -29.28 10.94 -37.33
N THR A 697 -28.30 11.63 -37.87
CA THR A 697 -27.90 13.00 -37.47
C THR A 697 -28.10 13.94 -38.63
N ALA A 698 -28.95 14.95 -38.50
CA ALA A 698 -29.23 15.94 -39.52
C ALA A 698 -28.03 16.94 -39.62
N LEU A 699 -27.41 17.03 -40.80
CA LEU A 699 -26.19 17.85 -41.04
C LEU A 699 -26.49 19.20 -41.70
N ALA A 700 -27.35 19.19 -42.71
CA ALA A 700 -27.69 20.40 -43.45
C ALA A 700 -29.19 20.34 -43.95
N PRO A 701 -29.84 21.51 -44.22
CA PRO A 701 -31.22 21.55 -44.70
C PRO A 701 -31.38 20.86 -46.04
N GLY A 702 -32.45 20.10 -46.23
CA GLY A 702 -32.76 19.40 -47.48
C GLY A 702 -33.69 18.21 -47.26
N THR A 703 -33.96 17.46 -48.32
CA THR A 703 -34.73 16.21 -48.23
C THR A 703 -33.85 15.05 -48.67
N VAL A 704 -33.74 14.02 -47.86
CA VAL A 704 -32.89 12.86 -48.07
C VAL A 704 -33.65 11.56 -47.80
N THR A 705 -33.36 10.53 -48.56
CA THR A 705 -33.91 9.21 -48.35
C THR A 705 -32.90 8.30 -47.62
N VAL A 706 -33.36 7.62 -46.58
CA VAL A 706 -32.60 6.55 -45.91
C VAL A 706 -33.20 5.22 -46.29
N THR A 707 -32.44 4.42 -47.03
CA THR A 707 -32.82 3.06 -47.39
C THR A 707 -32.29 2.10 -46.37
N VAL A 708 -33.15 1.39 -45.65
CA VAL A 708 -32.81 0.33 -44.72
C VAL A 708 -32.84 -1.01 -45.44
N ARG A 709 -31.72 -1.75 -45.43
CA ARG A 709 -31.58 -3.06 -46.07
C ARG A 709 -31.31 -4.18 -45.08
N THR A 710 -31.87 -5.34 -45.33
CA THR A 710 -31.45 -6.56 -44.62
C THR A 710 -30.48 -7.39 -45.45
N SER A 711 -29.64 -8.24 -44.77
CA SER A 711 -28.78 -9.20 -45.44
C SER A 711 -29.55 -10.20 -46.33
N GLY A 712 -30.78 -10.51 -45.98
CA GLY A 712 -31.69 -11.32 -46.79
C GLY A 712 -32.30 -10.61 -48.02
N GLY A 713 -31.93 -9.34 -48.27
CA GLY A 713 -32.31 -8.60 -49.49
C GLY A 713 -33.61 -7.79 -49.40
N LEU A 714 -34.27 -7.72 -48.27
CA LEU A 714 -35.38 -6.79 -48.07
C LEU A 714 -34.89 -5.35 -47.98
N ALA A 715 -35.62 -4.41 -48.55
CA ALA A 715 -35.32 -2.97 -48.46
C ALA A 715 -36.56 -2.15 -48.16
N LYS A 716 -36.37 -1.06 -47.38
CA LYS A 716 -37.46 -0.12 -47.03
C LYS A 716 -36.90 1.28 -46.91
N ASP A 717 -37.59 2.24 -47.53
CA ASP A 717 -37.16 3.64 -47.53
C ASP A 717 -37.89 4.45 -46.44
N CYS A 718 -37.16 5.42 -45.91
CA CYS A 718 -37.67 6.47 -45.00
C CYS A 718 -37.21 7.83 -45.54
N THR A 719 -38.10 8.78 -45.72
CA THR A 719 -37.81 10.15 -46.16
C THR A 719 -37.59 11.04 -44.93
N ILE A 720 -36.46 11.74 -44.94
CA ILE A 720 -36.09 12.70 -43.88
C ILE A 720 -36.08 14.10 -44.47
N HIS A 721 -36.88 14.99 -43.91
CA HIS A 721 -36.94 16.41 -44.24
C HIS A 721 -36.13 17.18 -43.19
N ILE A 722 -35.08 17.87 -43.61
CA ILE A 722 -34.21 18.62 -42.68
C ILE A 722 -34.48 20.11 -42.89
N GLU A 723 -34.90 20.75 -41.81
CA GLU A 723 -35.14 22.20 -41.78
C GLU A 723 -33.96 22.92 -41.07
N GLU A 724 -33.75 24.17 -41.46
CA GLU A 724 -32.77 25.00 -40.81
C GLU A 724 -33.22 25.28 -39.36
N LYS A 725 -32.31 25.12 -38.39
CA LYS A 725 -32.63 25.38 -36.99
C LYS A 725 -32.94 26.87 -36.82
N SER A 726 -34.19 27.20 -36.53
CA SER A 726 -34.59 28.58 -36.23
C SER A 726 -33.86 29.05 -34.97
N LEU A 727 -32.98 30.03 -35.11
CA LEU A 727 -32.42 30.72 -33.96
C LEU A 727 -33.55 31.40 -33.20
N PRO A 728 -33.62 31.28 -31.85
CA PRO A 728 -34.56 32.09 -31.09
C PRO A 728 -34.24 33.57 -31.39
N LEU A 729 -35.27 34.32 -31.79
CA LEU A 729 -35.18 35.77 -31.95
C LEU A 729 -34.67 36.39 -30.66
N PRO A 730 -33.75 37.37 -30.71
CA PRO A 730 -33.07 37.95 -29.58
C PRO A 730 -34.00 38.64 -28.59
#